data_aa0d4e52f7b652c8197bed44414ad4a3
#
_entry.id   aa0d4e52f7b652c8197bed44414ad4a3
#
_cell.length_a   1.000
_cell.length_b   1.000
_cell.length_c   1.000
_cell.angle_alpha   90.00
_cell.angle_beta   90.00
_cell.angle_gamma   90.00
#
_symmetry.space_group_name_H-M   'P 1'
#
loop_
_entity.id
_entity.type
_entity.pdbx_description
1 polymer ?
#
loop_
_entity_poly.entity_id
_entity_poly.type
_entity_poly.pdbx_seq_one_letter_code
_entity_poly.pdbx_strand_id
1 'polypeptide(L)'
;MELYSDFEVSETNTENLFRNFYGSTTFIEKSAIPASYGFVSKKGTKYKGYPDFFLDTPDFDIIVEAKALKHSLAEQEVQWYMRNNNISKKIVGIAISGQEESQVKLSYFYVSNKKKKPQRFNVKDKFITIDNLEKILYKHISGESISSDELIKTIKTINEIFNDNGVKDTERSLLFSGMLIALTNSNFRSIYNNIEKPDEKDLAKTSQAIPESINMSKQMLEAINNQLTSKINNLSKQFSWVDQFSFIKNLEFNLSEYKKILNIIYKKIYVPFQNEEKQDILGRAYKIFLSRSGKIDNKNIIITPDHIKNLMVKLARLNLNDVVIDTCTGTGGFLMEAMEKLNNLAKDDESMLKNIREHKLIGFEIDSTLFALACSNMFLHGDGRSNMLYRNSLLETDKKQKFINNKDELLFNFIREQKPTKCIINPPYEKNKPIKFVHQAIDYLEPNGKLIVIMPSPTLTKNQKDGDNSLTGKLLKKARLDYVIKMPLQIFSEQGRTVNTSIFGFTKTPHEPDDEVLFYNLKDDGLVSIQHKGRVDKFNRWNDIENQILQAVKNSKEIKGISKKRKIYKGNLLNCAGFTDVTHSRHNLIKLKDLFTLEKGSLASTNESPDGKFTFVTASDDWKKSDYADEKGPALVYATGASGSLGKSQYVEGEFVASNLCYVLKPRNNEDKPINLKFYNWYFSAIRDQIFDDLADGTSKLTITRESLENYYIEYFPIEEQDRFVKDHVVRYDNLKKEIQEAEQSLVSEINNLI
;
A
#
# COMPACT_ATOMS: atom_id res chain seq x y z
N MET A 1 54.01 -43.65 13.89
CA MET A 1 54.87 -42.56 13.33
C MET A 1 53.93 -41.67 12.55
N GLU A 2 53.28 -40.77 13.30
CA GLU A 2 52.34 -39.79 12.74
C GLU A 2 53.15 -38.69 12.11
N LEU A 3 52.91 -38.48 10.82
CA LEU A 3 53.41 -37.33 10.09
C LEU A 3 52.58 -36.09 10.54
N TYR A 4 53.07 -35.36 11.54
CA TYR A 4 52.73 -33.98 11.74
C TYR A 4 53.35 -33.18 10.59
N SER A 5 52.56 -32.75 9.63
CA SER A 5 52.93 -31.67 8.72
C SER A 5 53.07 -30.40 9.56
N ASP A 6 54.29 -29.87 9.69
CA ASP A 6 54.53 -28.53 10.24
C ASP A 6 53.76 -27.49 9.40
N PHE A 7 52.59 -27.12 9.82
CA PHE A 7 51.89 -25.96 9.27
C PHE A 7 52.68 -24.73 9.71
N GLU A 8 53.43 -24.15 8.79
CA GLU A 8 54.20 -22.95 9.03
C GLU A 8 53.23 -21.77 9.31
N VAL A 9 53.20 -21.31 10.56
CA VAL A 9 52.34 -20.20 11.00
C VAL A 9 52.84 -18.91 10.37
N SER A 10 52.13 -18.37 9.41
CA SER A 10 52.54 -17.17 8.68
C SER A 10 51.42 -16.15 8.51
N GLU A 11 51.77 -14.85 8.39
CA GLU A 11 50.81 -13.80 8.04
C GLU A 11 50.24 -14.05 6.65
N THR A 12 51.01 -14.63 5.74
CA THR A 12 50.59 -14.97 4.37
C THR A 12 49.36 -15.90 4.35
N ASN A 13 49.28 -16.87 5.27
CA ASN A 13 48.09 -17.73 5.36
C ASN A 13 46.83 -16.93 5.72
N THR A 14 46.94 -16.00 6.66
CA THR A 14 45.84 -15.09 7.04
C THR A 14 45.45 -14.16 5.88
N GLU A 15 46.43 -13.60 5.17
CA GLU A 15 46.21 -12.78 3.97
C GLU A 15 45.49 -13.58 2.86
N ASN A 16 45.86 -14.87 2.68
CA ASN A 16 45.22 -15.74 1.70
C ASN A 16 43.75 -16.03 2.06
N LEU A 17 43.42 -16.23 3.33
CA LEU A 17 42.02 -16.35 3.76
C LEU A 17 41.20 -15.09 3.42
N PHE A 18 41.78 -13.90 3.58
CA PHE A 18 41.20 -12.66 3.21
C PHE A 18 40.98 -12.54 1.67
N ARG A 19 42.01 -12.88 0.87
CA ARG A 19 41.93 -12.89 -0.61
C ARG A 19 40.89 -13.89 -1.13
N ASN A 20 40.81 -15.07 -0.51
CA ASN A 20 39.83 -16.09 -0.92
C ASN A 20 38.39 -15.61 -0.76
N PHE A 21 38.07 -14.82 0.27
CA PHE A 21 36.72 -14.29 0.49
C PHE A 21 36.41 -13.09 -0.40
N TYR A 22 37.30 -12.10 -0.49
CA TYR A 22 37.04 -10.85 -1.19
C TYR A 22 37.49 -10.83 -2.65
N GLY A 23 38.28 -11.78 -3.08
CA GLY A 23 38.94 -11.83 -4.40
C GLY A 23 40.33 -11.17 -4.40
N SER A 24 41.29 -11.78 -5.08
CA SER A 24 42.68 -11.33 -5.11
C SER A 24 42.96 -10.00 -5.78
N THR A 25 42.02 -9.52 -6.59
CA THR A 25 42.14 -8.24 -7.34
C THR A 25 41.29 -7.12 -6.77
N THR A 26 40.50 -7.38 -5.73
CA THR A 26 39.55 -6.40 -5.19
C THR A 26 40.25 -5.31 -4.39
N PHE A 27 41.30 -5.65 -3.66
CA PHE A 27 42.02 -4.74 -2.79
C PHE A 27 43.44 -4.44 -3.36
N ILE A 28 43.88 -3.20 -3.10
CA ILE A 28 45.28 -2.79 -3.38
C ILE A 28 46.16 -3.23 -2.21
N GLU A 29 47.26 -3.90 -2.50
CA GLU A 29 48.15 -4.47 -1.47
C GLU A 29 49.38 -3.58 -1.19
N LYS A 30 49.67 -3.40 0.09
CA LYS A 30 50.92 -2.80 0.63
C LYS A 30 51.56 -1.71 -0.24
N SER A 31 52.70 -2.06 -0.90
CA SER A 31 53.51 -1.12 -1.67
C SER A 31 52.82 -0.57 -2.93
N ALA A 32 51.74 -1.19 -3.41
CA ALA A 32 50.93 -0.69 -4.51
C ALA A 32 49.97 0.42 -4.10
N ILE A 33 49.78 0.66 -2.79
CA ILE A 33 48.90 1.70 -2.29
C ILE A 33 49.49 3.09 -2.60
N PRO A 34 48.75 4.00 -3.27
CA PRO A 34 49.26 5.31 -3.62
C PRO A 34 49.73 6.13 -2.41
N ALA A 35 50.90 6.75 -2.54
CA ALA A 35 51.50 7.55 -1.46
C ALA A 35 50.64 8.79 -1.07
N SER A 36 49.74 9.22 -1.94
CA SER A 36 48.78 10.33 -1.71
C SER A 36 47.87 10.08 -0.52
N TYR A 37 47.55 8.81 -0.17
CA TYR A 37 46.75 8.46 1.02
C TYR A 37 47.48 8.75 2.34
N GLY A 38 48.78 9.02 2.30
CA GLY A 38 49.55 9.56 3.42
C GLY A 38 49.61 8.66 4.66
N PHE A 39 49.62 7.37 4.50
CA PHE A 39 49.76 6.43 5.61
C PHE A 39 51.13 6.55 6.30
N VAL A 40 51.13 6.54 7.61
CA VAL A 40 52.32 6.72 8.47
C VAL A 40 52.62 5.44 9.26
N SER A 41 53.89 5.04 9.25
CA SER A 41 54.34 3.85 10.02
C SER A 41 54.22 4.06 11.54
N LYS A 42 53.92 3.01 12.27
CA LYS A 42 54.00 3.00 13.76
C LYS A 42 55.36 3.34 14.31
N LYS A 43 56.46 3.19 13.53
CA LYS A 43 57.83 3.52 13.92
C LYS A 43 58.09 5.03 13.98
N GLY A 44 57.08 5.85 13.67
CA GLY A 44 57.17 7.30 13.78
C GLY A 44 56.78 8.03 12.48
N THR A 45 56.41 9.30 12.59
CA THR A 45 55.89 10.12 11.47
C THR A 45 56.91 10.38 10.35
N LYS A 46 58.17 10.05 10.54
CA LYS A 46 59.22 10.14 9.51
C LYS A 46 59.27 8.96 8.56
N TYR A 47 58.55 7.85 8.86
CA TYR A 47 58.57 6.63 8.06
C TYR A 47 57.21 6.40 7.38
N LYS A 48 57.26 6.10 6.11
CA LYS A 48 56.04 5.63 5.39
C LYS A 48 55.72 4.21 5.87
N GLY A 49 54.45 3.98 6.14
CA GLY A 49 53.87 2.66 6.43
C GLY A 49 52.67 2.43 5.56
N TYR A 50 52.34 1.20 5.29
CA TYR A 50 51.19 0.84 4.49
C TYR A 50 50.41 -0.27 5.19
N PRO A 51 49.06 -0.22 5.20
CA PRO A 51 48.26 -1.36 5.64
C PRO A 51 48.45 -2.55 4.68
N ASP A 52 48.08 -3.74 5.12
CA ASP A 52 48.23 -4.94 4.31
C ASP A 52 47.35 -4.88 3.05
N PHE A 53 46.11 -4.41 3.20
CA PHE A 53 45.20 -4.17 2.07
C PHE A 53 44.46 -2.85 2.22
N PHE A 54 44.14 -2.25 1.09
CA PHE A 54 43.40 -1.03 1.00
C PHE A 54 42.38 -1.09 -0.15
N LEU A 55 41.16 -0.56 0.06
CA LEU A 55 40.17 -0.41 -0.98
C LEU A 55 39.58 1.00 -0.92
N ASP A 56 39.68 1.71 -2.03
CA ASP A 56 39.00 2.98 -2.27
C ASP A 56 37.58 2.70 -2.81
N THR A 57 36.57 3.00 -2.03
CA THR A 57 35.18 2.95 -2.49
C THR A 57 34.63 4.38 -2.65
N PRO A 58 33.52 4.56 -3.40
CA PRO A 58 32.95 5.91 -3.59
C PRO A 58 32.66 6.67 -2.29
N ASP A 59 32.17 5.99 -1.26
CA ASP A 59 31.60 6.62 -0.06
C ASP A 59 32.45 6.45 1.20
N PHE A 60 33.29 5.44 1.25
CA PHE A 60 34.21 5.14 2.36
C PHE A 60 35.40 4.35 1.86
N ASP A 61 36.47 4.36 2.62
CA ASP A 61 37.64 3.56 2.29
C ASP A 61 37.81 2.42 3.31
N ILE A 62 38.34 1.29 2.85
CA ILE A 62 38.61 0.13 3.71
C ILE A 62 40.10 -0.05 3.91
N ILE A 63 40.52 -0.16 5.18
CA ILE A 63 41.86 -0.43 5.61
C ILE A 63 41.91 -1.80 6.31
N VAL A 64 42.81 -2.68 5.93
CA VAL A 64 42.90 -4.04 6.49
C VAL A 64 44.28 -4.32 7.05
N GLU A 65 44.32 -4.93 8.23
CA GLU A 65 45.55 -5.47 8.86
C GLU A 65 45.38 -6.95 9.19
N ALA A 66 46.33 -7.74 8.75
CA ALA A 66 46.39 -9.18 8.98
C ALA A 66 47.52 -9.55 9.93
N LYS A 67 47.28 -10.46 10.87
CA LYS A 67 48.31 -11.07 11.73
C LYS A 67 48.08 -12.56 11.86
N ALA A 68 49.16 -13.31 11.86
CA ALA A 68 49.10 -14.78 11.92
C ALA A 68 48.20 -15.28 13.07
N LEU A 69 48.48 -14.85 14.31
CA LEU A 69 47.77 -15.32 15.51
C LEU A 69 47.36 -14.18 16.47
N LYS A 70 48.10 -13.06 16.46
CA LYS A 70 47.93 -11.97 17.43
C LYS A 70 46.84 -11.01 16.99
N HIS A 71 45.56 -11.35 17.19
CA HIS A 71 44.43 -10.54 16.78
C HIS A 71 44.43 -9.10 17.36
N SER A 72 44.80 -8.97 18.64
CA SER A 72 44.89 -7.65 19.29
C SER A 72 45.93 -6.73 18.65
N LEU A 73 46.99 -7.27 18.03
CA LEU A 73 47.93 -6.49 17.29
C LEU A 73 47.36 -5.99 15.96
N ALA A 74 46.62 -6.85 15.25
CA ALA A 74 45.90 -6.45 14.03
C ALA A 74 44.93 -5.32 14.35
N GLU A 75 44.14 -5.43 15.43
CA GLU A 75 43.23 -4.36 15.88
C GLU A 75 43.94 -3.03 16.19
N GLN A 76 45.13 -3.09 16.85
CA GLN A 76 45.87 -1.86 17.15
C GLN A 76 46.44 -1.23 15.88
N GLU A 77 46.91 -2.03 14.91
CA GLU A 77 47.50 -1.54 13.68
C GLU A 77 46.49 -0.95 12.75
N VAL A 78 45.36 -1.62 12.54
CA VAL A 78 44.30 -1.06 11.72
C VAL A 78 43.77 0.26 12.27
N GLN A 79 43.56 0.35 13.59
CA GLN A 79 43.13 1.60 14.22
C GLN A 79 44.20 2.71 14.15
N TRP A 80 45.49 2.35 14.12
CA TRP A 80 46.56 3.31 13.88
C TRP A 80 46.46 3.93 12.48
N TYR A 81 46.38 3.08 11.43
CA TYR A 81 46.25 3.56 10.06
C TYR A 81 44.95 4.35 9.83
N MET A 82 43.87 3.96 10.47
CA MET A 82 42.62 4.74 10.44
C MET A 82 42.74 6.17 10.95
N ARG A 83 43.70 6.43 11.85
CA ARG A 83 43.94 7.79 12.42
C ARG A 83 45.05 8.55 11.70
N ASN A 84 46.02 7.84 11.13
CA ASN A 84 47.25 8.42 10.58
C ASN A 84 47.32 8.21 9.06
N ASN A 85 46.50 9.00 8.35
CA ASN A 85 46.35 8.99 6.90
C ASN A 85 45.85 10.36 6.40
N ASN A 86 45.81 10.57 5.08
CA ASN A 86 45.27 11.77 4.43
C ASN A 86 43.86 11.55 3.82
N ILE A 87 43.18 10.46 4.11
CA ILE A 87 41.86 10.13 3.61
C ILE A 87 40.84 11.16 4.11
N SER A 88 40.02 11.70 3.22
CA SER A 88 38.95 12.64 3.57
C SER A 88 37.61 11.95 3.78
N LYS A 89 37.45 10.74 3.25
CA LYS A 89 36.24 9.93 3.37
C LYS A 89 36.11 9.29 4.75
N LYS A 90 34.96 8.66 4.99
CA LYS A 90 34.77 7.74 6.10
C LYS A 90 35.71 6.54 5.95
N ILE A 91 36.11 5.92 7.04
CA ILE A 91 37.03 4.78 6.97
C ILE A 91 36.45 3.59 7.75
N VAL A 92 36.45 2.42 7.13
CA VAL A 92 36.20 1.14 7.76
C VAL A 92 37.55 0.44 7.95
N GLY A 93 37.81 -0.04 9.15
CA GLY A 93 39.01 -0.84 9.46
C GLY A 93 38.64 -2.30 9.67
N ILE A 94 39.37 -3.22 9.08
CA ILE A 94 39.23 -4.67 9.28
C ILE A 94 40.49 -5.20 9.88
N ALA A 95 40.42 -5.82 11.06
CA ALA A 95 41.50 -6.60 11.66
C ALA A 95 41.20 -8.09 11.48
N ILE A 96 42.13 -8.84 10.93
CA ILE A 96 41.98 -10.28 10.70
C ILE A 96 43.17 -11.05 11.28
N SER A 97 42.88 -12.21 11.87
CA SER A 97 43.90 -13.19 12.29
C SER A 97 43.35 -14.61 12.20
N GLY A 98 44.23 -15.59 12.10
CA GLY A 98 43.92 -17.02 12.01
C GLY A 98 44.61 -17.68 10.84
N GLN A 99 44.80 -19.00 10.91
CA GLN A 99 45.51 -19.77 9.91
C GLN A 99 44.58 -20.61 9.01
N GLU A 100 43.36 -20.85 9.48
CA GLU A 100 42.33 -21.63 8.81
C GLU A 100 40.96 -20.92 8.97
N GLU A 101 40.02 -21.20 8.08
CA GLU A 101 38.64 -20.57 8.13
C GLU A 101 37.96 -20.77 9.48
N SER A 102 38.11 -21.94 10.10
CA SER A 102 37.53 -22.28 11.41
C SER A 102 38.10 -21.48 12.58
N GLN A 103 39.27 -20.89 12.41
CA GLN A 103 40.02 -20.15 13.44
C GLN A 103 40.08 -18.64 13.18
N VAL A 104 39.47 -18.17 12.09
CA VAL A 104 39.50 -16.76 11.73
C VAL A 104 38.77 -15.92 12.80
N LYS A 105 39.51 -14.91 13.28
CA LYS A 105 38.95 -13.81 14.08
C LYS A 105 38.94 -12.54 13.27
N LEU A 106 37.79 -11.85 13.29
CA LEU A 106 37.56 -10.61 12.56
C LEU A 106 37.03 -9.53 13.49
N SER A 107 37.60 -8.35 13.40
CA SER A 107 37.08 -7.16 14.07
C SER A 107 36.93 -6.04 13.07
N TYR A 108 35.79 -5.36 13.14
CA TYR A 108 35.46 -4.27 12.26
C TYR A 108 35.36 -2.98 13.05
N PHE A 109 35.97 -1.92 12.52
CA PHE A 109 35.98 -0.58 13.11
C PHE A 109 35.51 0.45 12.10
N TYR A 110 35.01 1.57 12.57
CA TYR A 110 34.69 2.70 11.72
C TYR A 110 35.08 4.04 12.35
N VAL A 111 35.36 4.99 11.49
CA VAL A 111 35.57 6.41 11.88
C VAL A 111 34.89 7.30 10.87
N SER A 112 34.01 8.18 11.36
CA SER A 112 33.28 9.13 10.53
C SER A 112 34.01 10.47 10.36
N ASN A 113 34.97 10.76 11.24
CA ASN A 113 35.78 11.98 11.21
C ASN A 113 37.12 11.68 11.91
N LYS A 114 38.26 12.14 11.33
CA LYS A 114 39.64 11.92 11.85
C LYS A 114 39.84 12.36 13.29
N LYS A 115 39.06 13.32 13.78
CA LYS A 115 39.14 13.78 15.18
C LYS A 115 38.50 12.81 16.18
N LYS A 116 37.74 11.82 15.72
CA LYS A 116 37.06 10.85 16.57
C LYS A 116 37.87 9.56 16.67
N LYS A 117 37.83 8.90 17.81
CA LYS A 117 38.46 7.59 18.05
C LYS A 117 37.69 6.54 17.22
N PRO A 118 38.37 5.59 16.52
CA PRO A 118 37.71 4.49 15.85
C PRO A 118 36.79 3.74 16.82
N GLN A 119 35.59 3.44 16.37
CA GLN A 119 34.59 2.70 17.12
C GLN A 119 34.44 1.32 16.53
N ARG A 120 34.18 0.30 17.36
CA ARG A 120 34.00 -1.07 16.93
C ARG A 120 32.54 -1.31 16.51
N PHE A 121 32.34 -2.01 15.40
CA PHE A 121 31.02 -2.54 15.07
C PHE A 121 30.68 -3.74 15.98
N ASN A 122 29.45 -3.82 16.42
CA ASN A 122 28.98 -4.98 17.18
C ASN A 122 28.48 -6.06 16.21
N VAL A 123 29.43 -6.76 15.57
CA VAL A 123 29.18 -7.86 14.64
C VAL A 123 29.95 -9.09 15.06
N LYS A 124 29.42 -10.28 14.70
CA LYS A 124 30.09 -11.56 15.00
C LYS A 124 31.39 -11.72 14.19
N ASP A 125 32.27 -12.57 14.66
CA ASP A 125 33.54 -12.96 13.99
C ASP A 125 33.23 -13.74 12.70
N LYS A 126 32.85 -13.04 11.63
CA LYS A 126 32.60 -13.59 10.29
C LYS A 126 32.92 -12.57 9.21
N PHE A 127 33.30 -13.07 8.05
CA PHE A 127 33.46 -12.22 6.88
C PHE A 127 32.15 -11.54 6.48
N ILE A 128 32.25 -10.26 6.14
CA ILE A 128 31.12 -9.42 5.73
C ILE A 128 31.40 -8.85 4.34
N THR A 129 30.51 -9.00 3.39
CA THR A 129 30.67 -8.42 2.06
C THR A 129 30.75 -6.90 2.10
N ILE A 130 31.39 -6.28 1.10
CA ILE A 130 31.56 -4.82 1.03
C ILE A 130 30.21 -4.10 1.10
N ASP A 131 29.19 -4.60 0.39
CA ASP A 131 27.83 -4.03 0.41
C ASP A 131 27.19 -4.11 1.81
N ASN A 132 27.42 -5.18 2.54
CA ASN A 132 26.94 -5.30 3.93
C ASN A 132 27.74 -4.44 4.90
N LEU A 133 29.04 -4.26 4.68
CA LEU A 133 29.84 -3.29 5.45
C LEU A 133 29.34 -1.87 5.25
N GLU A 134 28.99 -1.52 4.03
CA GLU A 134 28.37 -0.21 3.71
C GLU A 134 27.09 0.00 4.50
N LYS A 135 26.18 -0.98 4.48
CA LYS A 135 24.91 -0.91 5.25
C LYS A 135 25.16 -0.75 6.75
N ILE A 136 26.09 -1.53 7.31
CA ILE A 136 26.45 -1.46 8.74
C ILE A 136 27.06 -0.09 9.08
N LEU A 137 27.93 0.45 8.21
CA LEU A 137 28.55 1.75 8.38
C LEU A 137 27.50 2.86 8.43
N TYR A 138 26.55 2.86 7.49
CA TYR A 138 25.48 3.84 7.47
C TYR A 138 24.59 3.75 8.71
N LYS A 139 24.24 2.55 9.16
CA LYS A 139 23.45 2.34 10.38
C LYS A 139 24.10 2.97 11.63
N HIS A 140 25.43 3.03 11.69
CA HIS A 140 26.17 3.56 12.85
C HIS A 140 26.51 5.06 12.74
N ILE A 141 26.56 5.59 11.51
CA ILE A 141 26.97 6.99 11.29
C ILE A 141 25.78 7.93 11.22
N SER A 142 24.69 7.52 10.60
CA SER A 142 23.55 8.40 10.34
C SER A 142 22.59 8.52 11.51
N GLY A 143 22.56 7.60 12.46
CA GLY A 143 21.81 7.70 13.74
C GLY A 143 20.35 8.19 13.69
N GLU A 144 19.89 8.71 12.56
CA GLU A 144 18.59 9.30 12.36
C GLU A 144 17.83 8.48 11.31
N SER A 145 16.72 7.90 11.74
CA SER A 145 15.71 7.36 10.85
C SER A 145 14.99 8.51 10.12
N ILE A 146 14.63 8.29 8.85
CA ILE A 146 13.81 9.28 8.15
C ILE A 146 12.37 9.18 8.64
N SER A 147 11.83 10.25 9.21
CA SER A 147 10.43 10.28 9.59
C SER A 147 9.55 10.24 8.32
N SER A 148 8.36 9.63 8.43
CA SER A 148 7.39 9.63 7.31
C SER A 148 7.09 11.05 6.81
N ASP A 149 7.04 12.03 7.70
CA ASP A 149 6.82 13.44 7.37
C ASP A 149 7.98 14.03 6.55
N GLU A 150 9.21 13.70 6.90
CA GLU A 150 10.40 14.19 6.19
C GLU A 150 10.54 13.51 4.81
N LEU A 151 10.25 12.22 4.72
CA LEU A 151 10.19 11.50 3.45
C LEU A 151 9.16 12.14 2.51
N ILE A 152 7.93 12.38 2.97
CA ILE A 152 6.87 13.01 2.20
C ILE A 152 7.30 14.41 1.73
N LYS A 153 7.88 15.23 2.64
CA LYS A 153 8.39 16.57 2.31
C LYS A 153 9.48 16.49 1.23
N THR A 154 10.40 15.57 1.37
CA THR A 154 11.51 15.39 0.42
C THR A 154 10.99 14.96 -0.96
N ILE A 155 10.06 14.01 -1.04
CA ILE A 155 9.45 13.58 -2.31
C ILE A 155 8.67 14.74 -2.95
N LYS A 156 7.96 15.56 -2.18
CA LYS A 156 7.29 16.76 -2.69
C LYS A 156 8.28 17.76 -3.32
N THR A 157 9.40 18.01 -2.64
CA THR A 157 10.46 18.86 -3.17
C THR A 157 11.05 18.32 -4.48
N ILE A 158 11.27 16.99 -4.56
CA ILE A 158 11.75 16.33 -5.78
C ILE A 158 10.72 16.48 -6.89
N ASN A 159 9.43 16.31 -6.59
CA ASN A 159 8.37 16.49 -7.58
C ASN A 159 8.31 17.93 -8.13
N GLU A 160 8.53 18.92 -7.29
CA GLU A 160 8.63 20.34 -7.70
C GLU A 160 9.81 20.54 -8.65
N ILE A 161 10.99 20.03 -8.30
CA ILE A 161 12.18 20.11 -9.17
C ILE A 161 11.91 19.39 -10.52
N PHE A 162 11.27 18.22 -10.52
CA PHE A 162 10.91 17.52 -11.76
C PHE A 162 9.94 18.34 -12.62
N ASN A 163 8.97 19.00 -11.98
CA ASN A 163 8.01 19.88 -12.66
C ASN A 163 8.70 21.07 -13.32
N ASP A 164 9.57 21.75 -12.58
CA ASP A 164 10.30 22.94 -13.04
C ASP A 164 11.22 22.62 -14.21
N ASN A 165 11.68 21.38 -14.32
CA ASN A 165 12.53 20.86 -15.41
C ASN A 165 11.74 20.11 -16.49
N GLY A 166 10.43 20.29 -16.59
CA GLY A 166 9.61 19.76 -17.68
C GLY A 166 9.40 18.25 -17.70
N VAL A 167 9.70 17.53 -16.60
CA VAL A 167 9.47 16.08 -16.52
C VAL A 167 7.97 15.80 -16.52
N LYS A 168 7.51 15.01 -17.47
CA LYS A 168 6.08 14.65 -17.58
C LYS A 168 5.61 13.92 -16.35
N ASP A 169 4.39 14.21 -15.91
CA ASP A 169 3.77 13.59 -14.72
C ASP A 169 3.82 12.06 -14.75
N THR A 170 3.63 11.48 -15.94
CA THR A 170 3.65 10.03 -16.14
C THR A 170 5.04 9.39 -15.98
N GLU A 171 6.11 10.18 -16.09
CA GLU A 171 7.50 9.74 -16.06
C GLU A 171 8.17 9.96 -14.68
N ARG A 172 7.61 10.87 -13.84
CA ARG A 172 8.26 11.27 -12.57
C ARG A 172 8.51 10.12 -11.59
N SER A 173 7.55 9.23 -11.44
CA SER A 173 7.69 8.07 -10.54
C SER A 173 8.76 7.09 -11.04
N LEU A 174 8.83 6.86 -12.33
CA LEU A 174 9.87 6.04 -12.96
C LEU A 174 11.24 6.71 -12.88
N LEU A 175 11.33 8.01 -13.13
CA LEU A 175 12.58 8.75 -13.00
C LEU A 175 13.13 8.67 -11.57
N PHE A 176 12.28 8.92 -10.59
CA PHE A 176 12.64 8.80 -9.18
C PHE A 176 13.13 7.37 -8.83
N SER A 177 12.40 6.35 -9.28
CA SER A 177 12.77 4.95 -9.14
C SER A 177 14.11 4.66 -9.81
N GLY A 178 14.29 5.11 -11.05
CA GLY A 178 15.54 4.94 -11.81
C GLY A 178 16.75 5.57 -11.13
N MET A 179 16.59 6.79 -10.58
CA MET A 179 17.64 7.46 -9.81
C MET A 179 18.02 6.69 -8.55
N LEU A 180 17.04 6.16 -7.81
CA LEU A 180 17.31 5.32 -6.64
C LEU A 180 18.06 4.04 -7.00
N ILE A 181 17.64 3.36 -8.07
CA ILE A 181 18.30 2.15 -8.56
C ILE A 181 19.73 2.47 -9.03
N ALA A 182 19.91 3.53 -9.80
CA ALA A 182 21.25 3.93 -10.26
C ALA A 182 22.19 4.21 -9.07
N LEU A 183 21.68 4.84 -8.00
CA LEU A 183 22.44 5.08 -6.78
C LEU A 183 22.83 3.80 -6.01
N THR A 184 22.21 2.64 -6.29
CA THR A 184 22.70 1.35 -5.73
C THR A 184 23.97 0.87 -6.43
N ASN A 185 24.27 1.37 -7.63
CA ASN A 185 25.45 1.00 -8.39
C ASN A 185 26.67 1.85 -7.93
N SER A 186 27.72 1.19 -7.44
CA SER A 186 28.91 1.86 -6.93
C SER A 186 29.65 2.69 -7.99
N ASN A 187 29.71 2.19 -9.23
CA ASN A 187 30.36 2.90 -10.32
C ASN A 187 29.60 4.20 -10.65
N PHE A 188 28.26 4.14 -10.70
CA PHE A 188 27.46 5.34 -10.92
C PHE A 188 27.63 6.36 -9.79
N ARG A 189 27.68 5.90 -8.51
CA ARG A 189 27.97 6.80 -7.39
C ARG A 189 29.33 7.47 -7.51
N SER A 190 30.36 6.75 -8.00
CA SER A 190 31.68 7.31 -8.25
C SER A 190 31.63 8.44 -9.29
N ILE A 191 30.96 8.19 -10.42
CA ILE A 191 30.79 9.19 -11.49
C ILE A 191 30.06 10.43 -10.97
N TYR A 192 28.94 10.22 -10.28
CA TYR A 192 28.13 11.29 -9.71
C TYR A 192 28.90 12.12 -8.64
N ASN A 193 29.72 11.47 -7.78
CA ASN A 193 30.50 12.18 -6.76
C ASN A 193 31.62 13.02 -7.36
N ASN A 194 32.22 12.58 -8.48
CA ASN A 194 33.31 13.28 -9.16
C ASN A 194 32.85 14.46 -10.01
N ILE A 195 31.53 14.74 -10.12
CA ILE A 195 31.05 15.97 -10.72
C ILE A 195 31.49 17.14 -9.86
N GLU A 196 32.44 17.94 -10.35
CA GLU A 196 32.84 19.18 -9.72
C GLU A 196 31.66 20.15 -9.62
N LYS A 197 31.62 21.00 -8.57
CA LYS A 197 30.64 22.09 -8.52
C LYS A 197 30.95 23.02 -9.70
N PRO A 198 30.04 23.20 -10.66
CA PRO A 198 30.26 24.20 -11.69
C PRO A 198 30.39 25.57 -10.99
N ASP A 199 31.46 26.29 -11.23
CA ASP A 199 31.56 27.69 -10.83
C ASP A 199 30.39 28.44 -11.47
N GLU A 200 29.70 29.30 -10.73
CA GLU A 200 28.60 30.13 -11.25
C GLU A 200 29.02 30.96 -12.48
N LYS A 201 30.34 31.18 -12.69
CA LYS A 201 30.92 31.85 -13.86
C LYS A 201 30.99 30.99 -15.11
N ASP A 202 30.90 29.65 -15.00
CA ASP A 202 30.93 28.73 -16.15
C ASP A 202 29.55 28.46 -16.77
N LEU A 203 28.48 28.93 -16.16
CA LEU A 203 27.11 28.90 -16.68
C LEU A 203 26.95 29.66 -18.02
N ALA A 204 27.91 30.53 -18.38
CA ALA A 204 27.94 31.28 -19.64
C ALA A 204 28.52 30.47 -20.84
N LYS A 205 29.09 29.28 -20.58
CA LYS A 205 29.60 28.39 -21.64
C LYS A 205 28.65 27.23 -21.92
N THR A 206 27.45 27.55 -22.38
CA THR A 206 26.34 26.64 -22.63
C THR A 206 26.59 25.53 -23.64
N SER A 207 27.65 25.55 -24.43
CA SER A 207 27.93 24.53 -25.44
C SER A 207 28.66 23.27 -24.94
N GLN A 208 29.29 23.32 -23.76
CA GLN A 208 29.99 22.16 -23.17
C GLN A 208 29.16 21.38 -22.14
N ALA A 209 28.19 22.01 -21.53
CA ALA A 209 27.36 21.37 -20.48
C ALA A 209 26.37 20.31 -21.03
N ILE A 210 25.92 20.46 -22.26
CA ILE A 210 24.98 19.51 -22.91
C ILE A 210 25.57 18.11 -23.11
N PRO A 211 26.81 17.93 -23.62
CA PRO A 211 27.43 16.63 -23.78
C PRO A 211 27.60 15.86 -22.44
N GLU A 212 27.92 16.56 -21.35
CA GLU A 212 28.14 15.97 -20.05
C GLU A 212 26.83 15.52 -19.38
N SER A 213 25.75 16.29 -19.55
CA SER A 213 24.43 15.90 -19.05
C SER A 213 23.87 14.72 -19.83
N ILE A 214 24.09 14.66 -21.15
CA ILE A 214 23.74 13.50 -21.99
C ILE A 214 24.53 12.26 -21.56
N ASN A 215 25.80 12.43 -21.21
CA ASN A 215 26.62 11.34 -20.70
C ASN A 215 26.10 10.86 -19.34
N MET A 216 25.68 11.76 -18.45
CA MET A 216 25.07 11.42 -17.15
C MET A 216 23.79 10.59 -17.35
N SER A 217 22.90 10.99 -18.27
CA SER A 217 21.70 10.22 -18.62
C SER A 217 22.02 8.81 -19.11
N LYS A 218 23.07 8.67 -19.96
CA LYS A 218 23.53 7.35 -20.43
C LYS A 218 24.07 6.49 -19.28
N GLN A 219 24.92 7.04 -18.44
CA GLN A 219 25.50 6.34 -17.29
C GLN A 219 24.40 5.91 -16.29
N MET A 220 23.40 6.75 -16.08
CA MET A 220 22.25 6.40 -15.24
C MET A 220 21.46 5.23 -15.86
N LEU A 221 21.20 5.24 -17.17
CA LEU A 221 20.52 4.14 -17.86
C LEU A 221 21.32 2.84 -17.82
N GLU A 222 22.63 2.91 -18.01
CA GLU A 222 23.51 1.75 -17.89
C GLU A 222 23.48 1.19 -16.46
N ALA A 223 23.55 2.05 -15.45
CA ALA A 223 23.44 1.64 -14.05
C ALA A 223 22.11 0.96 -13.74
N ILE A 224 20.98 1.53 -14.21
CA ILE A 224 19.64 0.94 -14.08
C ILE A 224 19.59 -0.44 -14.73
N ASN A 225 20.06 -0.53 -15.99
CA ASN A 225 20.04 -1.79 -16.73
C ASN A 225 20.89 -2.85 -16.04
N ASN A 226 22.11 -2.53 -15.60
CA ASN A 226 22.99 -3.46 -14.92
C ASN A 226 22.39 -3.99 -13.62
N GLN A 227 21.62 -3.19 -12.92
CA GLN A 227 20.96 -3.60 -11.67
C GLN A 227 19.66 -4.39 -11.92
N LEU A 228 18.93 -4.13 -12.99
CA LEU A 228 17.64 -4.76 -13.27
C LEU A 228 17.68 -5.90 -14.30
N THR A 229 18.81 -6.19 -14.92
CA THR A 229 18.98 -7.22 -15.97
C THR A 229 18.84 -8.67 -15.51
N SER A 230 18.44 -8.94 -14.28
CA SER A 230 18.06 -10.29 -13.92
C SER A 230 16.85 -10.76 -14.72
N LYS A 231 16.84 -12.00 -15.06
CA LYS A 231 15.92 -12.67 -15.98
C LYS A 231 14.46 -12.41 -15.63
N ILE A 232 13.76 -11.65 -16.45
CA ILE A 232 12.29 -11.67 -16.47
C ILE A 232 11.86 -13.07 -16.86
N ASN A 233 10.89 -13.62 -16.12
CA ASN A 233 10.37 -14.96 -16.38
C ASN A 233 9.86 -15.06 -17.84
N ASN A 234 10.24 -16.13 -18.55
CA ASN A 234 9.85 -16.38 -19.95
C ASN A 234 8.33 -16.46 -20.15
N LEU A 235 7.55 -16.68 -19.10
CA LEU A 235 6.09 -16.68 -19.10
C LEU A 235 5.49 -15.27 -19.09
N SER A 236 6.29 -14.25 -18.82
CA SER A 236 5.88 -12.84 -18.93
C SER A 236 5.68 -12.45 -20.40
N LYS A 237 4.88 -11.40 -20.62
CA LYS A 237 4.90 -10.68 -21.89
C LYS A 237 6.28 -10.08 -22.11
N GLN A 238 6.61 -9.78 -23.37
CA GLN A 238 7.86 -9.09 -23.65
C GLN A 238 7.90 -7.76 -22.90
N PHE A 239 8.92 -7.57 -22.06
CA PHE A 239 9.17 -6.36 -21.30
C PHE A 239 10.63 -5.92 -21.50
N SER A 240 10.84 -4.66 -21.78
CA SER A 240 12.15 -4.07 -21.98
C SER A 240 12.41 -2.99 -20.94
N TRP A 241 13.39 -3.19 -20.10
CA TRP A 241 13.85 -2.17 -19.15
C TRP A 241 14.38 -0.94 -19.87
N VAL A 242 15.10 -1.14 -20.99
CA VAL A 242 15.65 -0.06 -21.79
C VAL A 242 14.55 0.84 -22.34
N ASP A 243 13.46 0.25 -22.85
CA ASP A 243 12.34 1.01 -23.40
C ASP A 243 11.58 1.75 -22.31
N GLN A 244 11.39 1.09 -21.15
CA GLN A 244 10.65 1.65 -20.02
C GLN A 244 11.33 2.91 -19.45
N PHE A 245 12.66 2.96 -19.43
CA PHE A 245 13.45 4.09 -18.95
C PHE A 245 14.04 4.96 -20.09
N SER A 246 13.68 4.71 -21.35
CA SER A 246 14.26 5.40 -22.52
C SER A 246 14.07 6.92 -22.50
N PHE A 247 12.99 7.41 -21.88
CA PHE A 247 12.71 8.84 -21.74
C PHE A 247 13.82 9.60 -21.00
N ILE A 248 14.63 8.91 -20.17
CA ILE A 248 15.79 9.50 -19.47
C ILE A 248 16.80 10.10 -20.44
N LYS A 249 16.90 9.58 -21.69
CA LYS A 249 17.77 10.14 -22.73
C LYS A 249 17.35 11.55 -23.16
N ASN A 250 16.08 11.87 -23.00
CA ASN A 250 15.47 13.11 -23.46
C ASN A 250 15.25 14.11 -22.31
N LEU A 251 15.83 13.87 -21.15
CA LEU A 251 15.76 14.81 -20.02
C LEU A 251 16.64 16.04 -20.33
N GLU A 252 16.08 17.21 -20.15
CA GLU A 252 16.75 18.49 -20.38
C GLU A 252 17.47 19.02 -19.12
N PHE A 253 17.85 18.13 -18.21
CA PHE A 253 18.61 18.51 -17.02
C PHE A 253 20.04 18.92 -17.38
N ASN A 254 20.47 20.07 -16.87
CA ASN A 254 21.88 20.37 -16.84
C ASN A 254 22.61 19.58 -15.73
N LEU A 255 23.93 19.58 -15.75
CA LEU A 255 24.75 18.79 -14.82
C LEU A 255 24.55 19.23 -13.35
N SER A 256 24.34 20.54 -13.10
CA SER A 256 24.07 21.08 -11.78
C SER A 256 22.73 20.58 -11.22
N GLU A 257 21.70 20.48 -12.05
CA GLU A 257 20.39 19.95 -11.68
C GLU A 257 20.45 18.46 -11.36
N TYR A 258 21.15 17.68 -12.19
CA TYR A 258 21.42 16.26 -11.86
C TYR A 258 22.10 16.13 -10.51
N LYS A 259 23.16 16.91 -10.28
CA LYS A 259 23.89 16.89 -9.00
C LYS A 259 22.99 17.26 -7.82
N LYS A 260 22.16 18.29 -7.99
CA LYS A 260 21.23 18.77 -6.93
C LYS A 260 20.21 17.67 -6.60
N ILE A 261 19.56 17.09 -7.59
CA ILE A 261 18.51 16.07 -7.40
C ILE A 261 19.12 14.80 -6.81
N LEU A 262 20.20 14.29 -7.39
CA LEU A 262 20.87 13.08 -6.90
C LEU A 262 21.40 13.27 -5.48
N ASN A 263 21.91 14.44 -5.10
CA ASN A 263 22.29 14.77 -3.72
C ASN A 263 21.12 14.71 -2.75
N ILE A 264 19.95 15.24 -3.16
CA ILE A 264 18.75 15.20 -2.31
C ILE A 264 18.31 13.73 -2.12
N ILE A 265 18.22 12.97 -3.22
CA ILE A 265 17.81 11.57 -3.18
C ILE A 265 18.81 10.74 -2.35
N TYR A 266 20.10 10.91 -2.60
CA TYR A 266 21.15 10.19 -1.91
C TYR A 266 21.14 10.44 -0.40
N LYS A 267 21.24 11.72 0.00
CA LYS A 267 21.39 12.08 1.43
C LYS A 267 20.11 11.92 2.25
N LYS A 268 18.96 12.23 1.65
CA LYS A 268 17.69 12.29 2.38
C LYS A 268 16.81 11.07 2.20
N ILE A 269 17.09 10.20 1.22
CA ILE A 269 16.29 9.01 0.97
C ILE A 269 17.16 7.75 0.96
N TYR A 270 18.15 7.67 0.04
CA TYR A 270 18.93 6.45 -0.13
C TYR A 270 19.71 6.06 1.13
N VAL A 271 20.47 6.99 1.70
CA VAL A 271 21.28 6.72 2.91
C VAL A 271 20.41 6.38 4.13
N PRO A 272 19.37 7.15 4.48
CA PRO A 272 18.46 6.76 5.56
C PRO A 272 17.78 5.42 5.31
N PHE A 273 17.37 5.14 4.07
CA PHE A 273 16.73 3.88 3.71
C PHE A 273 17.63 2.65 3.93
N GLN A 274 18.95 2.79 3.78
CA GLN A 274 19.88 1.70 4.10
C GLN A 274 19.92 1.38 5.61
N ASN A 275 19.50 2.31 6.46
CA ASN A 275 19.54 2.21 7.91
C ASN A 275 18.26 1.70 8.54
N GLU A 276 17.14 1.85 7.85
CA GLU A 276 15.83 1.46 8.33
C GLU A 276 15.30 0.21 7.69
N GLU A 277 14.56 -0.55 8.48
CA GLU A 277 13.72 -1.62 7.99
C GLU A 277 12.54 -0.99 7.20
N LYS A 278 12.74 -0.84 5.89
CA LYS A 278 11.73 -1.16 4.87
C LYS A 278 10.44 -0.34 4.85
N GLN A 279 10.54 0.94 4.51
CA GLN A 279 9.36 1.72 4.12
C GLN A 279 9.06 1.54 2.62
N ASP A 280 7.79 1.47 2.23
CA ASP A 280 7.36 1.50 0.82
C ASP A 280 7.60 2.90 0.20
N ILE A 281 8.86 3.23 -0.05
CA ILE A 281 9.27 4.54 -0.57
C ILE A 281 8.71 4.78 -1.97
N LEU A 282 8.77 3.77 -2.84
CA LEU A 282 8.32 3.93 -4.21
C LEU A 282 6.80 4.02 -4.32
N GLY A 283 6.05 3.25 -3.52
CA GLY A 283 4.60 3.36 -3.46
C GLY A 283 4.15 4.71 -2.91
N ARG A 284 4.83 5.24 -1.88
CA ARG A 284 4.56 6.59 -1.35
C ARG A 284 4.90 7.68 -2.35
N ALA A 285 6.04 7.58 -3.02
CA ALA A 285 6.45 8.51 -4.07
C ALA A 285 5.44 8.49 -5.23
N TYR A 286 5.05 7.31 -5.69
CA TYR A 286 4.05 7.13 -6.74
C TYR A 286 2.72 7.80 -6.38
N LYS A 287 2.24 7.60 -5.16
CA LYS A 287 1.03 8.25 -4.64
C LYS A 287 1.13 9.78 -4.70
N ILE A 288 2.27 10.35 -4.28
CA ILE A 288 2.50 11.80 -4.27
C ILE A 288 2.56 12.36 -5.70
N PHE A 289 3.27 11.70 -6.61
CA PHE A 289 3.38 12.11 -8.00
C PHE A 289 2.02 12.07 -8.71
N LEU A 290 1.22 11.03 -8.47
CA LEU A 290 -0.13 10.92 -9.04
C LEU A 290 -1.10 11.97 -8.49
N SER A 291 -1.09 12.23 -7.18
CA SER A 291 -2.05 13.16 -6.56
C SER A 291 -1.97 14.58 -7.10
N ARG A 292 -0.80 14.99 -7.62
CA ARG A 292 -0.58 16.31 -8.21
C ARG A 292 -0.87 16.39 -9.71
N SER A 293 -0.93 15.25 -10.40
CA SER A 293 -1.17 15.23 -11.86
C SER A 293 -2.64 15.42 -12.25
N GLY A 294 -3.57 15.45 -11.31
CA GLY A 294 -5.02 15.49 -11.59
C GLY A 294 -5.55 14.27 -12.34
N LYS A 295 -4.72 13.25 -12.57
CA LYS A 295 -5.03 12.08 -13.40
C LYS A 295 -5.37 10.81 -12.60
N ILE A 296 -5.55 10.92 -11.27
CA ILE A 296 -5.97 9.78 -10.43
C ILE A 296 -7.29 9.19 -10.94
N ASP A 297 -8.19 10.05 -11.46
CA ASP A 297 -9.52 9.61 -11.90
C ASP A 297 -9.51 8.73 -13.16
N ASN A 298 -8.48 8.79 -13.99
CA ASN A 298 -8.49 8.13 -15.29
C ASN A 298 -7.93 6.70 -15.32
N LYS A 299 -7.21 6.23 -14.27
CA LYS A 299 -6.58 4.90 -14.30
C LYS A 299 -7.21 3.85 -13.39
N ASN A 300 -8.24 4.18 -12.60
CA ASN A 300 -8.86 3.26 -11.61
C ASN A 300 -7.88 2.53 -10.66
N ILE A 301 -6.67 3.09 -10.48
CA ILE A 301 -5.64 2.55 -9.61
C ILE A 301 -5.95 3.01 -8.18
N ILE A 302 -6.11 2.06 -7.26
CA ILE A 302 -6.33 2.31 -5.83
C ILE A 302 -5.16 1.73 -5.05
N ILE A 303 -4.37 2.60 -4.43
CA ILE A 303 -3.23 2.19 -3.61
C ILE A 303 -3.72 1.90 -2.19
N THR A 304 -3.46 0.70 -1.69
CA THR A 304 -3.82 0.32 -0.32
C THR A 304 -2.97 1.10 0.69
N PRO A 305 -3.58 1.75 1.72
CA PRO A 305 -2.82 2.42 2.78
C PRO A 305 -1.91 1.46 3.56
N ASP A 306 -0.77 1.94 4.05
CA ASP A 306 0.26 1.11 4.68
C ASP A 306 -0.26 0.34 5.90
N HIS A 307 -1.03 0.98 6.79
CA HIS A 307 -1.60 0.32 7.97
C HIS A 307 -2.58 -0.82 7.59
N ILE A 308 -3.28 -0.69 6.45
CA ILE A 308 -4.18 -1.74 5.94
C ILE A 308 -3.38 -2.87 5.27
N LYS A 309 -2.31 -2.55 4.53
CA LYS A 309 -1.40 -3.58 3.98
C LYS A 309 -0.84 -4.45 5.11
N ASN A 310 -0.35 -3.82 6.17
CA ASN A 310 0.20 -4.51 7.34
C ASN A 310 -0.86 -5.37 8.04
N LEU A 311 -2.08 -4.85 8.27
CA LEU A 311 -3.19 -5.63 8.82
C LEU A 311 -3.49 -6.87 7.97
N MET A 312 -3.60 -6.73 6.63
CA MET A 312 -3.92 -7.84 5.74
C MET A 312 -2.82 -8.93 5.74
N VAL A 313 -1.55 -8.53 5.79
CA VAL A 313 -0.43 -9.47 5.92
C VAL A 313 -0.44 -10.18 7.28
N LYS A 314 -0.77 -9.48 8.37
CA LYS A 314 -0.92 -10.10 9.71
C LYS A 314 -2.10 -11.07 9.75
N LEU A 315 -3.22 -10.76 9.08
CA LEU A 315 -4.38 -11.66 8.94
C LEU A 315 -4.03 -12.95 8.18
N ALA A 316 -3.07 -12.90 7.25
CA ALA A 316 -2.59 -14.08 6.54
C ALA A 316 -1.81 -15.06 7.44
N ARG A 317 -1.29 -14.61 8.58
CA ARG A 317 -0.53 -15.43 9.56
C ARG A 317 0.60 -16.20 8.91
N LEU A 318 1.50 -15.47 8.25
CA LEU A 318 2.62 -16.05 7.52
C LEU A 318 3.57 -16.83 8.42
N ASN A 319 4.09 -17.92 7.89
CA ASN A 319 5.20 -18.71 8.43
C ASN A 319 6.21 -19.02 7.33
N LEU A 320 7.40 -19.56 7.70
CA LEU A 320 8.52 -19.76 6.77
C LEU A 320 8.24 -20.78 5.64
N ASN A 321 7.20 -21.61 5.76
CA ASN A 321 6.82 -22.56 4.72
C ASN A 321 5.88 -21.94 3.68
N ASP A 322 5.28 -20.77 3.97
CA ASP A 322 4.32 -20.16 3.07
C ASP A 322 4.96 -19.61 1.80
N VAL A 323 4.23 -19.70 0.71
CA VAL A 323 4.48 -19.03 -0.57
C VAL A 323 3.35 -18.04 -0.79
N VAL A 324 3.69 -16.77 -0.95
CA VAL A 324 2.73 -15.66 -1.06
C VAL A 324 2.59 -15.25 -2.51
N ILE A 325 1.35 -15.14 -2.98
CA ILE A 325 1.03 -14.66 -4.32
C ILE A 325 0.17 -13.39 -4.24
N ASP A 326 0.50 -12.40 -5.07
CA ASP A 326 -0.32 -11.20 -5.31
C ASP A 326 -0.66 -11.11 -6.80
N THR A 327 -1.94 -11.31 -7.12
CA THR A 327 -2.41 -11.32 -8.51
C THR A 327 -2.73 -9.93 -9.08
N CYS A 328 -2.54 -8.87 -8.28
CA CYS A 328 -2.80 -7.46 -8.62
C CYS A 328 -1.77 -6.57 -7.95
N THR A 329 -0.50 -6.83 -8.20
CA THR A 329 0.63 -6.39 -7.39
C THR A 329 0.77 -4.85 -7.28
N GLY A 330 0.35 -4.10 -8.31
CA GLY A 330 0.54 -2.66 -8.32
C GLY A 330 2.03 -2.29 -8.19
N THR A 331 2.37 -1.53 -7.16
CA THR A 331 3.77 -1.15 -6.85
C THR A 331 4.53 -2.18 -5.98
N GLY A 332 3.94 -3.34 -5.68
CA GLY A 332 4.59 -4.40 -4.88
C GLY A 332 4.32 -4.34 -3.38
N GLY A 333 3.43 -3.47 -2.92
CA GLY A 333 3.27 -3.18 -1.49
C GLY A 333 2.97 -4.38 -0.60
N PHE A 334 2.06 -5.28 -1.00
CA PHE A 334 1.76 -6.49 -0.22
C PHE A 334 2.91 -7.48 -0.20
N LEU A 335 3.61 -7.65 -1.33
CA LEU A 335 4.75 -8.56 -1.41
C LEU A 335 5.92 -8.08 -0.55
N MET A 336 6.14 -6.76 -0.46
CA MET A 336 7.16 -6.19 0.41
C MET A 336 6.83 -6.42 1.89
N GLU A 337 5.61 -6.12 2.32
CA GLU A 337 5.17 -6.38 3.69
C GLU A 337 5.28 -7.88 4.05
N ALA A 338 4.92 -8.77 3.09
CA ALA A 338 5.06 -10.20 3.26
C ALA A 338 6.54 -10.63 3.36
N MET A 339 7.40 -10.09 2.51
CA MET A 339 8.86 -10.34 2.53
C MET A 339 9.47 -9.92 3.86
N GLU A 340 9.11 -8.74 4.35
CA GLU A 340 9.57 -8.24 5.64
C GLU A 340 9.15 -9.17 6.78
N LYS A 341 7.88 -9.58 6.79
CA LYS A 341 7.37 -10.51 7.80
C LYS A 341 8.12 -11.84 7.77
N LEU A 342 8.36 -12.40 6.59
CA LEU A 342 9.10 -13.65 6.42
C LEU A 342 10.58 -13.50 6.81
N ASN A 343 11.23 -12.39 6.44
CA ASN A 343 12.60 -12.10 6.83
C ASN A 343 12.74 -11.98 8.35
N ASN A 344 11.79 -11.33 9.04
CA ASN A 344 11.78 -11.23 10.50
C ASN A 344 11.63 -12.59 11.18
N LEU A 345 10.90 -13.54 10.56
CA LEU A 345 10.80 -14.92 11.03
C LEU A 345 12.07 -15.73 10.77
N ALA A 346 12.74 -15.51 9.63
CA ALA A 346 13.99 -16.17 9.27
C ALA A 346 15.19 -15.67 10.10
N LYS A 347 15.09 -14.45 10.65
CA LYS A 347 16.19 -13.80 11.42
C LYS A 347 17.48 -13.71 10.59
N ASP A 348 18.56 -14.29 11.12
CA ASP A 348 19.92 -14.28 10.52
C ASP A 348 20.21 -15.55 9.66
N ASP A 349 19.19 -16.35 9.32
CA ASP A 349 19.36 -17.51 8.44
C ASP A 349 19.49 -17.07 6.98
N GLU A 350 20.73 -16.88 6.51
CA GLU A 350 21.03 -16.43 5.15
C GLU A 350 20.46 -17.37 4.06
N SER A 351 20.40 -18.67 4.31
CA SER A 351 19.84 -19.65 3.38
C SER A 351 18.33 -19.44 3.24
N MET A 352 17.64 -19.25 4.37
CA MET A 352 16.21 -18.98 4.39
C MET A 352 15.90 -17.60 3.80
N LEU A 353 16.69 -16.57 4.12
CA LEU A 353 16.54 -15.23 3.52
C LEU A 353 16.71 -15.26 2.01
N LYS A 354 17.66 -16.04 1.48
CA LYS A 354 17.81 -16.26 0.04
C LYS A 354 16.59 -16.99 -0.55
N ASN A 355 16.14 -18.05 0.09
CA ASN A 355 14.95 -18.80 -0.34
C ASN A 355 13.68 -17.93 -0.37
N ILE A 356 13.50 -17.05 0.62
CA ILE A 356 12.37 -16.11 0.66
C ILE A 356 12.40 -15.22 -0.59
N ARG A 357 13.55 -14.62 -0.90
CA ARG A 357 13.72 -13.72 -2.04
C ARG A 357 13.49 -14.43 -3.39
N GLU A 358 14.01 -15.64 -3.54
CA GLU A 358 14.00 -16.35 -4.82
C GLU A 358 12.70 -17.15 -5.09
N HIS A 359 12.01 -17.64 -4.04
CA HIS A 359 10.96 -18.63 -4.22
C HIS A 359 9.65 -18.39 -3.46
N LYS A 360 9.61 -17.46 -2.49
CA LYS A 360 8.44 -17.33 -1.60
C LYS A 360 7.45 -16.24 -2.00
N LEU A 361 7.76 -15.43 -3.01
CA LEU A 361 6.97 -14.27 -3.39
C LEU A 361 6.68 -14.30 -4.89
N ILE A 362 5.41 -14.20 -5.27
CA ILE A 362 4.96 -14.24 -6.66
C ILE A 362 4.04 -13.03 -6.90
N GLY A 363 4.30 -12.26 -7.96
CA GLY A 363 3.52 -11.07 -8.28
C GLY A 363 3.10 -10.99 -9.73
N PHE A 364 1.89 -10.45 -9.99
CA PHE A 364 1.39 -10.18 -11.32
C PHE A 364 1.08 -8.70 -11.50
N GLU A 365 1.55 -8.09 -12.57
CA GLU A 365 1.17 -6.75 -12.96
C GLU A 365 1.07 -6.63 -14.48
N ILE A 366 0.04 -5.94 -14.98
CA ILE A 366 -0.22 -5.76 -16.40
C ILE A 366 0.19 -4.37 -16.89
N ASP A 367 0.19 -3.36 -16.05
CA ASP A 367 0.65 -2.02 -16.37
C ASP A 367 2.19 -1.99 -16.32
N SER A 368 2.82 -1.57 -17.42
CA SER A 368 4.29 -1.58 -17.54
C SER A 368 4.98 -0.67 -16.53
N THR A 369 4.38 0.47 -16.22
CA THR A 369 4.90 1.42 -15.23
C THR A 369 4.84 0.85 -13.83
N LEU A 370 3.69 0.28 -13.42
CA LEU A 370 3.52 -0.34 -12.11
C LEU A 370 4.41 -1.59 -11.98
N PHE A 371 4.53 -2.38 -13.04
CA PHE A 371 5.44 -3.53 -13.04
C PHE A 371 6.89 -3.10 -12.81
N ALA A 372 7.35 -2.06 -13.53
CA ALA A 372 8.70 -1.52 -13.35
C ALA A 372 8.91 -1.00 -11.92
N LEU A 373 7.92 -0.30 -11.34
CA LEU A 373 7.97 0.20 -9.97
C LEU A 373 7.97 -0.96 -8.96
N ALA A 374 7.15 -1.99 -9.18
CA ALA A 374 7.11 -3.18 -8.31
C ALA A 374 8.46 -3.91 -8.30
N CYS A 375 9.03 -4.19 -9.48
CA CYS A 375 10.34 -4.81 -9.59
C CYS A 375 11.45 -3.96 -8.95
N SER A 376 11.39 -2.64 -9.15
CA SER A 376 12.34 -1.69 -8.55
C SER A 376 12.23 -1.70 -7.03
N ASN A 377 11.01 -1.72 -6.51
CA ASN A 377 10.72 -1.75 -5.09
C ASN A 377 11.20 -3.05 -4.46
N MET A 378 10.90 -4.19 -5.07
CA MET A 378 11.40 -5.50 -4.65
C MET A 378 12.93 -5.55 -4.64
N PHE A 379 13.58 -4.99 -5.69
CA PHE A 379 15.03 -4.91 -5.79
C PHE A 379 15.64 -4.10 -4.64
N LEU A 380 15.13 -2.91 -4.36
CA LEU A 380 15.62 -2.06 -3.27
C LEU A 380 15.50 -2.74 -1.90
N HIS A 381 14.51 -3.63 -1.73
CA HIS A 381 14.28 -4.38 -0.49
C HIS A 381 14.99 -5.75 -0.44
N GLY A 382 15.89 -6.03 -1.33
CA GLY A 382 16.75 -7.21 -1.29
C GLY A 382 16.44 -8.29 -2.32
N ASP A 383 15.77 -7.94 -3.43
CA ASP A 383 15.66 -8.76 -4.64
C ASP A 383 14.67 -9.95 -4.60
N GLY A 384 13.36 -9.66 -4.45
CA GLY A 384 12.30 -10.66 -4.66
C GLY A 384 11.70 -10.68 -6.08
N ARG A 385 12.38 -10.13 -7.09
CA ARG A 385 11.83 -9.88 -8.43
C ARG A 385 11.78 -11.10 -9.38
N SER A 386 12.47 -12.18 -9.05
CA SER A 386 12.59 -13.36 -9.92
C SER A 386 11.24 -14.00 -10.29
N ASN A 387 10.21 -13.83 -9.45
CA ASN A 387 8.87 -14.32 -9.68
C ASN A 387 7.84 -13.21 -9.94
N MET A 388 8.30 -12.01 -10.36
CA MET A 388 7.43 -10.97 -10.86
C MET A 388 7.08 -11.23 -12.32
N LEU A 389 5.78 -11.27 -12.62
CA LEU A 389 5.24 -11.62 -13.93
C LEU A 389 4.55 -10.41 -14.57
N TYR A 390 5.10 -9.91 -15.67
CA TYR A 390 4.48 -8.87 -16.50
C TYR A 390 3.36 -9.47 -17.32
N ARG A 391 2.19 -9.69 -16.71
CA ARG A 391 1.08 -10.38 -17.36
C ARG A 391 -0.24 -10.16 -16.63
N ASN A 392 -1.35 -10.33 -17.35
CA ASN A 392 -2.67 -10.47 -16.73
C ASN A 392 -2.74 -11.79 -15.95
N SER A 393 -3.13 -11.73 -14.68
CA SER A 393 -3.32 -12.90 -13.83
C SER A 393 -4.64 -13.65 -14.11
N LEU A 394 -5.63 -12.97 -14.74
CA LEU A 394 -6.89 -13.62 -15.14
C LEU A 394 -6.64 -14.44 -16.40
N LEU A 395 -6.82 -15.75 -16.29
CA LEU A 395 -6.64 -16.68 -17.37
C LEU A 395 -7.94 -16.87 -18.16
N GLU A 396 -7.82 -17.03 -19.46
CA GLU A 396 -8.96 -17.22 -20.34
C GLU A 396 -9.29 -18.72 -20.50
N THR A 397 -10.51 -19.08 -20.10
CA THR A 397 -11.02 -20.45 -20.26
C THR A 397 -12.31 -20.46 -21.08
N ASP A 398 -12.54 -21.57 -21.79
CA ASP A 398 -13.79 -21.84 -22.52
C ASP A 398 -14.96 -22.18 -21.56
N LYS A 399 -16.15 -22.43 -22.11
CA LYS A 399 -17.33 -22.80 -21.33
C LYS A 399 -17.16 -24.15 -20.58
N LYS A 400 -16.18 -24.98 -20.98
CA LYS A 400 -15.83 -26.26 -20.34
C LYS A 400 -14.66 -26.13 -19.38
N GLN A 401 -14.24 -24.89 -19.04
CA GLN A 401 -13.11 -24.56 -18.17
C GLN A 401 -11.74 -25.05 -18.70
N LYS A 402 -11.59 -25.25 -20.01
CA LYS A 402 -10.31 -25.52 -20.66
C LYS A 402 -9.65 -24.20 -21.06
N PHE A 403 -8.33 -24.11 -20.91
CA PHE A 403 -7.59 -22.93 -21.34
C PHE A 403 -7.73 -22.70 -22.85
N ILE A 404 -8.01 -21.46 -23.23
CA ILE A 404 -8.18 -21.07 -24.63
C ILE A 404 -6.82 -21.03 -25.35
N ASN A 405 -5.75 -20.77 -24.62
CA ASN A 405 -4.40 -20.71 -25.18
C ASN A 405 -3.39 -21.48 -24.30
N ASN A 406 -2.40 -22.06 -24.93
CA ASN A 406 -1.36 -22.86 -24.30
C ASN A 406 -0.50 -22.04 -23.30
N LYS A 407 -0.35 -20.70 -23.53
CA LYS A 407 0.43 -19.85 -22.64
C LYS A 407 -0.24 -19.67 -21.28
N ASP A 408 -1.57 -19.67 -21.23
CA ASP A 408 -2.32 -19.59 -19.96
C ASP A 408 -2.24 -20.91 -19.20
N GLU A 409 -2.29 -22.05 -19.90
CA GLU A 409 -2.10 -23.37 -19.30
C GLU A 409 -0.69 -23.51 -18.71
N LEU A 410 0.35 -23.14 -19.45
CA LEU A 410 1.74 -23.15 -18.96
C LEU A 410 1.92 -22.24 -17.73
N LEU A 411 1.30 -21.06 -17.76
CA LEU A 411 1.35 -20.16 -16.63
C LEU A 411 0.66 -20.73 -15.39
N PHE A 412 -0.53 -21.30 -15.57
CA PHE A 412 -1.26 -21.92 -14.47
C PHE A 412 -0.46 -23.06 -13.83
N ASN A 413 0.12 -23.93 -14.65
CA ASN A 413 0.95 -25.05 -14.20
C ASN A 413 2.21 -24.54 -13.45
N PHE A 414 2.91 -23.54 -14.00
CA PHE A 414 4.04 -22.91 -13.33
C PHE A 414 3.67 -22.38 -11.93
N ILE A 415 2.54 -21.68 -11.80
CA ILE A 415 2.11 -21.15 -10.50
C ILE A 415 1.75 -22.30 -9.54
N ARG A 416 1.09 -23.34 -10.03
CA ARG A 416 0.75 -24.53 -9.22
C ARG A 416 2.00 -25.27 -8.72
N GLU A 417 3.05 -25.32 -9.51
CA GLU A 417 4.34 -25.89 -9.12
C GLU A 417 5.02 -25.12 -8.00
N GLN A 418 4.81 -23.78 -7.91
CA GLN A 418 5.30 -22.96 -6.80
C GLN A 418 4.53 -23.19 -5.49
N LYS A 419 3.39 -23.89 -5.52
CA LYS A 419 2.54 -24.24 -4.37
C LYS A 419 2.16 -23.03 -3.49
N PRO A 420 1.52 -21.99 -4.04
CA PRO A 420 1.16 -20.83 -3.25
C PRO A 420 0.15 -21.19 -2.16
N THR A 421 0.44 -20.78 -0.93
CA THR A 421 -0.39 -21.08 0.26
C THR A 421 -1.14 -19.84 0.76
N LYS A 422 -0.69 -18.64 0.38
CA LYS A 422 -1.30 -17.37 0.75
C LYS A 422 -1.46 -16.48 -0.47
N CYS A 423 -2.62 -15.86 -0.57
CA CYS A 423 -2.88 -14.82 -1.55
C CYS A 423 -3.37 -13.57 -0.84
N ILE A 424 -2.77 -12.41 -1.15
CA ILE A 424 -3.14 -11.11 -0.53
C ILE A 424 -3.28 -10.12 -1.66
N ILE A 425 -4.49 -9.58 -1.88
CA ILE A 425 -4.78 -8.77 -3.06
C ILE A 425 -5.71 -7.58 -2.79
N ASN A 426 -5.53 -6.53 -3.58
CA ASN A 426 -6.48 -5.44 -3.80
C ASN A 426 -6.80 -5.37 -5.31
N PRO A 427 -7.80 -6.10 -5.81
CA PRO A 427 -8.10 -6.16 -7.23
C PRO A 427 -8.74 -4.85 -7.73
N PRO A 428 -8.72 -4.55 -9.05
CA PRO A 428 -9.38 -3.39 -9.60
C PRO A 428 -10.90 -3.45 -9.38
N TYR A 429 -11.51 -2.32 -8.97
CA TYR A 429 -12.94 -2.22 -8.56
C TYR A 429 -13.92 -2.02 -9.71
N GLU A 430 -13.53 -2.30 -10.94
CA GLU A 430 -14.43 -2.26 -12.08
C GLU A 430 -15.51 -3.35 -12.00
N LYS A 431 -16.64 -3.11 -12.66
CA LYS A 431 -17.81 -4.00 -12.62
C LYS A 431 -17.43 -5.47 -12.84
N ASN A 432 -17.78 -6.33 -11.87
CA ASN A 432 -17.53 -7.77 -11.84
C ASN A 432 -16.06 -8.22 -11.94
N LYS A 433 -15.07 -7.31 -11.97
CA LYS A 433 -13.65 -7.70 -11.93
C LYS A 433 -13.25 -8.28 -10.57
N PRO A 434 -13.57 -7.67 -9.41
CA PRO A 434 -13.09 -8.18 -8.13
C PRO A 434 -13.39 -9.67 -7.90
N ILE A 435 -14.62 -10.12 -8.15
CA ILE A 435 -14.99 -11.53 -7.93
C ILE A 435 -14.26 -12.48 -8.89
N LYS A 436 -13.93 -12.05 -10.11
CA LYS A 436 -13.14 -12.87 -11.04
C LYS A 436 -11.71 -13.07 -10.53
N PHE A 437 -11.09 -12.01 -9.99
CA PHE A 437 -9.76 -12.11 -9.35
C PHE A 437 -9.79 -13.01 -8.12
N VAL A 438 -10.87 -12.96 -7.33
CA VAL A 438 -11.06 -13.87 -6.19
C VAL A 438 -11.12 -15.33 -6.65
N HIS A 439 -11.89 -15.65 -7.69
CA HIS A 439 -11.93 -17.00 -8.27
C HIS A 439 -10.55 -17.47 -8.72
N GLN A 440 -9.86 -16.65 -9.52
CA GLN A 440 -8.53 -16.99 -10.03
C GLN A 440 -7.51 -17.17 -8.91
N ALA A 441 -7.55 -16.32 -7.89
CA ALA A 441 -6.69 -16.43 -6.71
C ALA A 441 -6.91 -17.75 -5.96
N ILE A 442 -8.16 -18.15 -5.75
CA ILE A 442 -8.49 -19.45 -5.14
C ILE A 442 -8.01 -20.61 -6.01
N ASP A 443 -8.13 -20.51 -7.33
CA ASP A 443 -7.67 -21.58 -8.23
C ASP A 443 -6.14 -21.77 -8.17
N TYR A 444 -5.37 -20.69 -7.99
CA TYR A 444 -3.92 -20.75 -7.83
C TYR A 444 -3.47 -21.36 -6.49
N LEU A 445 -4.21 -21.16 -5.41
CA LEU A 445 -3.79 -21.61 -4.08
C LEU A 445 -3.75 -23.13 -3.93
N GLU A 446 -2.92 -23.61 -2.99
CA GLU A 446 -2.96 -24.98 -2.50
C GLU A 446 -4.24 -25.27 -1.67
N PRO A 447 -4.68 -26.52 -1.50
CA PRO A 447 -5.74 -26.88 -0.55
C PRO A 447 -5.45 -26.31 0.83
N ASN A 448 -6.46 -25.77 1.51
CA ASN A 448 -6.37 -25.04 2.78
C ASN A 448 -5.55 -23.72 2.72
N GLY A 449 -5.09 -23.32 1.53
CA GLY A 449 -4.46 -22.00 1.32
C GLY A 449 -5.45 -20.87 1.64
N LYS A 450 -4.92 -19.70 2.01
CA LYS A 450 -5.74 -18.56 2.44
C LYS A 450 -5.65 -17.39 1.46
N LEU A 451 -6.81 -16.82 1.17
CA LEU A 451 -6.94 -15.58 0.43
C LEU A 451 -7.43 -14.47 1.36
N ILE A 452 -6.70 -13.36 1.39
CA ILE A 452 -7.11 -12.12 2.04
C ILE A 452 -7.28 -11.06 0.94
N VAL A 453 -8.49 -10.57 0.76
CA VAL A 453 -8.79 -9.61 -0.31
C VAL A 453 -9.55 -8.42 0.22
N ILE A 454 -9.12 -7.20 -0.16
CA ILE A 454 -9.91 -5.98 0.05
C ILE A 454 -10.64 -5.63 -1.25
N MET A 455 -11.97 -5.50 -1.17
CA MET A 455 -12.80 -5.21 -2.34
C MET A 455 -14.09 -4.51 -1.91
N PRO A 456 -14.90 -3.94 -2.85
CA PRO A 456 -16.17 -3.32 -2.50
C PRO A 456 -17.07 -4.26 -1.71
N SER A 457 -17.60 -3.78 -0.59
CA SER A 457 -18.40 -4.56 0.38
C SER A 457 -19.57 -5.34 -0.26
N PRO A 458 -20.30 -4.81 -1.26
CA PRO A 458 -21.43 -5.54 -1.85
C PRO A 458 -21.02 -6.58 -2.91
N THR A 459 -19.71 -6.79 -3.17
CA THR A 459 -19.25 -7.66 -4.28
C THR A 459 -19.83 -9.06 -4.22
N LEU A 460 -19.78 -9.74 -3.08
CA LEU A 460 -20.30 -11.09 -2.95
C LEU A 460 -21.83 -11.12 -3.04
N THR A 461 -22.51 -10.19 -2.39
CA THR A 461 -23.97 -10.07 -2.39
C THR A 461 -24.53 -9.84 -3.79
N LYS A 462 -23.93 -8.91 -4.55
CA LYS A 462 -24.36 -8.60 -5.93
C LYS A 462 -24.22 -9.78 -6.91
N ASN A 463 -23.28 -10.68 -6.64
CA ASN A 463 -22.98 -11.82 -7.51
C ASN A 463 -23.65 -13.12 -7.05
N GLN A 464 -24.71 -13.04 -6.24
CA GLN A 464 -25.52 -14.20 -5.78
C GLN A 464 -26.73 -14.53 -6.67
N LYS A 465 -27.05 -13.72 -7.67
CA LYS A 465 -28.16 -14.02 -8.61
C LYS A 465 -27.90 -15.40 -9.22
N ASP A 466 -28.92 -16.23 -9.35
CA ASP A 466 -28.88 -17.62 -9.79
C ASP A 466 -28.35 -18.63 -8.74
N GLY A 467 -28.29 -18.24 -7.48
CA GLY A 467 -27.96 -19.15 -6.36
C GLY A 467 -26.63 -19.87 -6.54
N ASP A 468 -26.65 -21.20 -6.50
CA ASP A 468 -25.46 -22.04 -6.62
C ASP A 468 -24.72 -21.92 -7.96
N ASN A 469 -25.39 -21.47 -9.01
CA ASN A 469 -24.81 -21.24 -10.32
C ASN A 469 -24.22 -19.83 -10.46
N SER A 470 -24.49 -18.95 -9.50
CA SER A 470 -23.93 -17.62 -9.45
C SER A 470 -22.40 -17.64 -9.24
N LEU A 471 -21.73 -16.50 -9.48
CA LEU A 471 -20.29 -16.39 -9.21
C LEU A 471 -19.99 -16.61 -7.73
N THR A 472 -20.78 -16.03 -6.82
CA THR A 472 -20.60 -16.25 -5.37
C THR A 472 -20.90 -17.68 -4.97
N GLY A 473 -21.97 -18.32 -5.50
CA GLY A 473 -22.28 -19.72 -5.22
C GLY A 473 -21.17 -20.67 -5.68
N LYS A 474 -20.63 -20.47 -6.89
CA LYS A 474 -19.48 -21.24 -7.40
C LYS A 474 -18.21 -21.01 -6.56
N LEU A 475 -18.00 -19.78 -6.04
CA LEU A 475 -16.88 -19.49 -5.18
C LEU A 475 -16.99 -20.24 -3.85
N LEU A 476 -18.15 -20.23 -3.21
CA LEU A 476 -18.37 -20.90 -1.92
C LEU A 476 -18.27 -22.44 -2.02
N LYS A 477 -18.51 -23.03 -3.19
CA LYS A 477 -18.22 -24.46 -3.45
C LYS A 477 -16.71 -24.78 -3.44
N LYS A 478 -15.83 -23.80 -3.64
CA LYS A 478 -14.37 -23.95 -3.68
C LYS A 478 -13.67 -23.39 -2.46
N ALA A 479 -14.26 -22.37 -1.83
CA ALA A 479 -13.63 -21.58 -0.78
C ALA A 479 -14.61 -21.22 0.33
N ARG A 480 -14.24 -21.52 1.57
CA ARG A 480 -14.97 -21.11 2.76
C ARG A 480 -14.69 -19.65 3.03
N LEU A 481 -15.74 -18.87 3.22
CA LEU A 481 -15.63 -17.51 3.75
C LEU A 481 -15.46 -17.61 5.28
N ASP A 482 -14.31 -17.18 5.79
CA ASP A 482 -13.99 -17.25 7.22
C ASP A 482 -14.46 -15.98 7.95
N TYR A 483 -14.21 -14.80 7.35
CA TYR A 483 -14.58 -13.50 7.95
C TYR A 483 -14.79 -12.41 6.91
N VAL A 484 -15.53 -11.38 7.32
CA VAL A 484 -15.71 -10.13 6.59
C VAL A 484 -15.46 -8.97 7.55
N ILE A 485 -14.47 -8.13 7.27
CA ILE A 485 -14.17 -6.92 8.06
C ILE A 485 -14.57 -5.72 7.23
N LYS A 486 -15.64 -5.03 7.61
CA LYS A 486 -16.02 -3.76 6.97
C LYS A 486 -15.01 -2.69 7.36
N MET A 487 -14.61 -1.91 6.38
CA MET A 487 -13.62 -0.84 6.56
C MET A 487 -14.32 0.52 6.61
N PRO A 488 -13.73 1.52 7.30
CA PRO A 488 -14.22 2.89 7.28
C PRO A 488 -14.22 3.47 5.87
N LEU A 489 -15.20 4.30 5.53
CA LEU A 489 -15.34 4.89 4.19
C LEU A 489 -14.15 5.78 3.79
N GLN A 490 -13.47 6.38 4.79
CA GLN A 490 -12.37 7.31 4.57
C GLN A 490 -11.02 6.66 4.23
N ILE A 491 -10.92 5.32 4.21
CA ILE A 491 -9.64 4.63 3.96
C ILE A 491 -8.91 5.14 2.72
N PHE A 492 -9.64 5.40 1.63
CA PHE A 492 -9.09 5.87 0.37
C PHE A 492 -9.29 7.38 0.11
N SER A 493 -9.71 8.15 1.12
CA SER A 493 -10.00 9.57 0.98
C SER A 493 -8.82 10.43 0.53
N GLU A 494 -7.59 10.05 0.91
CA GLU A 494 -6.37 10.71 0.45
C GLU A 494 -6.15 10.63 -1.07
N GLN A 495 -6.82 9.70 -1.73
CA GLN A 495 -6.80 9.52 -3.19
C GLN A 495 -8.03 10.16 -3.85
N GLY A 496 -8.78 11.00 -3.13
CA GLY A 496 -10.00 11.63 -3.61
C GLY A 496 -11.17 10.65 -3.78
N ARG A 497 -11.11 9.46 -3.15
CA ARG A 497 -12.11 8.40 -3.33
C ARG A 497 -12.76 8.03 -2.01
N THR A 498 -14.08 7.91 -2.04
CA THR A 498 -14.86 7.33 -0.95
C THR A 498 -15.45 6.02 -1.45
N VAL A 499 -14.96 4.89 -0.93
CA VAL A 499 -15.36 3.55 -1.38
C VAL A 499 -15.75 2.72 -0.18
N ASN A 500 -16.95 2.15 -0.21
CA ASN A 500 -17.41 1.19 0.78
C ASN A 500 -16.72 -0.16 0.53
N THR A 501 -15.68 -0.46 1.29
CA THR A 501 -14.87 -1.67 1.14
C THR A 501 -14.91 -2.56 2.37
N SER A 502 -14.66 -3.84 2.15
CA SER A 502 -14.43 -4.82 3.22
C SER A 502 -13.22 -5.68 2.89
N ILE A 503 -12.56 -6.16 3.93
CA ILE A 503 -11.57 -7.23 3.83
C ILE A 503 -12.31 -8.55 4.01
N PHE A 504 -12.17 -9.44 3.03
CA PHE A 504 -12.71 -10.78 3.06
C PHE A 504 -11.58 -11.79 3.23
N GLY A 505 -11.75 -12.72 4.15
CA GLY A 505 -10.84 -13.84 4.35
C GLY A 505 -11.47 -15.14 3.92
N PHE A 506 -10.77 -15.87 3.04
CA PHE A 506 -11.20 -17.17 2.54
C PHE A 506 -10.15 -18.24 2.83
N THR A 507 -10.62 -19.46 3.03
CA THR A 507 -9.79 -20.67 3.00
C THR A 507 -10.22 -21.55 1.83
N LYS A 508 -9.24 -22.07 1.04
CA LYS A 508 -9.53 -22.98 -0.08
C LYS A 508 -9.99 -24.35 0.41
N THR A 509 -11.22 -24.40 0.85
CA THR A 509 -12.01 -25.60 1.19
C THR A 509 -13.48 -25.25 0.98
N PRO A 510 -14.36 -26.15 0.57
CA PRO A 510 -15.77 -25.83 0.42
C PRO A 510 -16.35 -25.16 1.68
N HIS A 511 -17.29 -24.24 1.48
CA HIS A 511 -18.06 -23.65 2.57
C HIS A 511 -19.26 -24.55 2.87
N GLU A 512 -19.27 -25.13 4.07
CA GLU A 512 -20.34 -26.02 4.50
C GLU A 512 -21.52 -25.23 5.09
N PRO A 513 -22.76 -25.78 5.05
CA PRO A 513 -23.94 -25.08 5.59
C PRO A 513 -23.83 -24.67 7.05
N ASP A 514 -23.06 -25.41 7.84
CA ASP A 514 -22.86 -25.16 9.27
C ASP A 514 -21.68 -24.23 9.57
N ASP A 515 -20.90 -23.83 8.57
CA ASP A 515 -19.81 -22.90 8.76
C ASP A 515 -20.31 -21.51 9.16
N GLU A 516 -19.72 -20.97 10.22
CA GLU A 516 -19.99 -19.61 10.71
C GLU A 516 -18.95 -18.63 10.15
N VAL A 517 -19.42 -17.51 9.65
CA VAL A 517 -18.59 -16.38 9.20
C VAL A 517 -18.58 -15.30 10.26
N LEU A 518 -17.39 -14.81 10.60
CA LEU A 518 -17.26 -13.64 11.47
C LEU A 518 -17.43 -12.36 10.67
N PHE A 519 -18.44 -11.57 11.00
CA PHE A 519 -18.64 -10.22 10.48
C PHE A 519 -18.14 -9.21 11.53
N TYR A 520 -17.21 -8.35 11.13
CA TYR A 520 -16.60 -7.33 11.98
C TYR A 520 -16.77 -5.94 11.35
N ASN A 521 -17.41 -5.01 12.05
CA ASN A 521 -17.65 -3.65 11.57
C ASN A 521 -16.62 -2.69 12.19
N LEU A 522 -15.61 -2.33 11.42
CA LEU A 522 -14.64 -1.30 11.79
C LEU A 522 -15.19 0.07 11.39
N LYS A 523 -15.79 0.80 12.35
CA LYS A 523 -16.37 2.13 12.12
C LYS A 523 -15.30 3.22 11.99
N ASP A 524 -14.19 3.10 12.71
CA ASP A 524 -13.10 4.08 12.76
C ASP A 524 -11.75 3.35 12.86
N ASP A 525 -10.79 3.73 12.04
CA ASP A 525 -9.41 3.21 12.09
C ASP A 525 -8.49 4.05 12.99
N GLY A 526 -9.02 5.04 13.70
CA GLY A 526 -8.28 5.88 14.62
C GLY A 526 -7.41 6.96 13.96
N LEU A 527 -7.31 6.97 12.61
CA LEU A 527 -6.51 7.96 11.89
C LEU A 527 -7.31 9.24 11.62
N VAL A 528 -6.67 10.39 11.78
CA VAL A 528 -7.26 11.69 11.52
C VAL A 528 -6.62 12.35 10.30
N SER A 529 -7.42 13.05 9.49
CA SER A 529 -6.94 13.82 8.36
C SER A 529 -6.29 15.13 8.84
N ILE A 530 -5.04 15.34 8.50
CA ILE A 530 -4.30 16.59 8.80
C ILE A 530 -3.95 17.26 7.47
N GLN A 531 -4.22 18.55 7.37
CA GLN A 531 -3.91 19.33 6.18
C GLN A 531 -2.44 19.15 5.77
N HIS A 532 -2.19 18.88 4.50
CA HIS A 532 -0.87 18.63 3.89
C HIS A 532 -0.13 17.35 4.37
N LYS A 533 -0.64 16.63 5.38
CA LYS A 533 -0.02 15.40 5.89
C LYS A 533 -0.78 14.12 5.52
N GLY A 534 -2.04 14.26 5.10
CA GLY A 534 -2.92 13.12 4.86
C GLY A 534 -3.49 12.55 6.17
N ARG A 535 -3.82 11.25 6.17
CA ARG A 535 -4.36 10.55 7.35
C ARG A 535 -3.22 10.00 8.18
N VAL A 536 -3.18 10.38 9.45
CA VAL A 536 -2.13 9.99 10.39
C VAL A 536 -2.74 9.50 11.71
N ASP A 537 -2.08 8.53 12.36
CA ASP A 537 -2.45 8.06 13.70
C ASP A 537 -1.90 9.02 14.78
N LYS A 538 -2.54 10.21 14.86
CA LYS A 538 -2.12 11.27 15.80
C LYS A 538 -2.20 10.86 17.27
N PHE A 539 -3.09 9.94 17.60
CA PHE A 539 -3.42 9.55 18.97
C PHE A 539 -2.92 8.15 19.33
N ASN A 540 -2.13 7.52 18.48
CA ASN A 540 -1.59 6.16 18.64
C ASN A 540 -2.70 5.11 18.89
N ARG A 541 -3.85 5.24 18.23
CA ARG A 541 -5.02 4.36 18.40
C ARG A 541 -4.98 3.11 17.53
N TRP A 542 -4.30 3.19 16.39
CA TRP A 542 -4.32 2.11 15.39
C TRP A 542 -3.83 0.78 15.94
N ASN A 543 -2.75 0.78 16.71
CA ASN A 543 -2.17 -0.46 17.24
C ASN A 543 -3.17 -1.25 18.10
N ASP A 544 -3.95 -0.58 18.93
CA ASP A 544 -4.98 -1.22 19.78
C ASP A 544 -6.14 -1.74 18.92
N ILE A 545 -6.59 -0.95 17.94
CA ILE A 545 -7.64 -1.32 16.99
C ILE A 545 -7.20 -2.54 16.17
N GLU A 546 -6.01 -2.53 15.63
CA GLU A 546 -5.44 -3.64 14.85
C GLU A 546 -5.36 -4.92 15.69
N ASN A 547 -4.86 -4.83 16.93
CA ASN A 547 -4.78 -5.96 17.84
C ASN A 547 -6.17 -6.52 18.17
N GLN A 548 -7.17 -5.67 18.36
CA GLN A 548 -8.55 -6.10 18.59
C GLN A 548 -9.10 -6.88 17.38
N ILE A 549 -8.89 -6.39 16.16
CA ILE A 549 -9.28 -7.08 14.91
C ILE A 549 -8.60 -8.44 14.83
N LEU A 550 -7.28 -8.49 15.00
CA LEU A 550 -6.49 -9.72 14.90
C LEU A 550 -6.92 -10.77 15.91
N GLN A 551 -7.22 -10.36 17.15
CA GLN A 551 -7.72 -11.25 18.20
C GLN A 551 -9.15 -11.73 17.92
N ALA A 552 -10.02 -10.84 17.44
CA ALA A 552 -11.39 -11.22 17.07
C ALA A 552 -11.37 -12.26 15.94
N VAL A 553 -10.59 -12.04 14.88
CA VAL A 553 -10.46 -12.98 13.75
C VAL A 553 -9.76 -14.28 14.19
N LYS A 554 -8.73 -14.20 15.03
CA LYS A 554 -8.01 -15.40 15.51
C LYS A 554 -8.91 -16.35 16.28
N ASN A 555 -9.75 -15.80 17.13
CA ASN A 555 -10.56 -16.56 18.10
C ASN A 555 -12.02 -16.69 17.65
N SER A 556 -12.37 -16.21 16.45
CA SER A 556 -13.77 -16.07 15.99
C SER A 556 -14.66 -15.44 17.07
N LYS A 557 -14.19 -14.32 17.67
CA LYS A 557 -14.80 -13.71 18.87
C LYS A 557 -15.89 -12.73 18.50
N GLU A 558 -17.07 -12.91 19.07
CA GLU A 558 -18.12 -11.90 19.04
C GLU A 558 -17.83 -10.77 20.03
N ILE A 559 -17.98 -9.54 19.59
CA ILE A 559 -17.83 -8.32 20.39
C ILE A 559 -19.09 -7.50 20.20
N LYS A 560 -19.79 -7.21 21.29
CA LYS A 560 -21.05 -6.47 21.29
C LYS A 560 -20.93 -5.15 20.53
N GLY A 561 -21.79 -4.92 19.52
CA GLY A 561 -21.80 -3.72 18.69
C GLY A 561 -20.67 -3.60 17.65
N ILE A 562 -19.76 -4.60 17.58
CA ILE A 562 -18.60 -4.57 16.68
C ILE A 562 -18.55 -5.82 15.78
N SER A 563 -18.70 -7.02 16.35
CA SER A 563 -18.60 -8.24 15.56
C SER A 563 -19.61 -9.31 15.98
N LYS A 564 -20.03 -10.10 14.99
CA LYS A 564 -20.96 -11.20 15.19
C LYS A 564 -20.69 -12.35 14.24
N LYS A 565 -20.96 -13.58 14.67
CA LYS A 565 -20.92 -14.77 13.81
C LYS A 565 -22.27 -15.06 13.20
N ARG A 566 -22.27 -15.57 11.98
CA ARG A 566 -23.47 -15.93 11.27
C ARG A 566 -23.21 -17.04 10.25
N LYS A 567 -24.14 -17.99 10.17
CA LYS A 567 -24.20 -18.94 9.03
C LYS A 567 -24.69 -18.20 7.80
N ILE A 568 -24.16 -18.58 6.62
CA ILE A 568 -24.54 -17.97 5.36
C ILE A 568 -25.69 -18.75 4.75
N TYR A 569 -26.81 -18.08 4.48
CA TYR A 569 -27.93 -18.63 3.74
C TYR A 569 -28.10 -17.90 2.41
N LYS A 570 -28.69 -18.58 1.44
CA LYS A 570 -29.01 -18.00 0.13
C LYS A 570 -29.82 -16.69 0.27
N GLY A 571 -29.38 -15.65 -0.40
CA GLY A 571 -30.04 -14.35 -0.39
C GLY A 571 -29.72 -13.45 0.81
N ASN A 572 -28.84 -13.86 1.72
CA ASN A 572 -28.35 -13.00 2.79
C ASN A 572 -27.36 -11.98 2.27
N LEU A 573 -27.30 -10.81 2.94
CA LEU A 573 -26.22 -9.86 2.71
C LEU A 573 -24.91 -10.46 3.23
N LEU A 574 -23.89 -10.57 2.37
CA LEU A 574 -22.56 -11.08 2.71
C LEU A 574 -21.59 -9.95 3.05
N ASN A 575 -22.09 -8.97 3.78
CA ASN A 575 -21.34 -7.84 4.34
C ASN A 575 -21.85 -7.56 5.75
N CYS A 576 -21.38 -6.50 6.39
CA CYS A 576 -21.79 -6.13 7.74
C CYS A 576 -23.11 -5.34 7.80
N ALA A 577 -23.82 -5.19 6.67
CA ALA A 577 -25.00 -4.33 6.58
C ALA A 577 -26.10 -4.77 7.56
N GLY A 578 -26.56 -3.84 8.39
CA GLY A 578 -27.64 -4.04 9.39
C GLY A 578 -27.37 -5.13 10.41
N PHE A 579 -26.11 -5.55 10.57
CA PHE A 579 -25.81 -6.79 11.28
C PHE A 579 -25.26 -6.57 12.69
N THR A 580 -24.41 -5.59 12.88
CA THR A 580 -23.73 -5.37 14.15
C THR A 580 -24.59 -4.64 15.18
N ASP A 581 -25.51 -3.76 14.75
CA ASP A 581 -26.40 -2.99 15.62
C ASP A 581 -27.72 -3.73 15.91
N VAL A 582 -28.07 -4.71 15.09
CA VAL A 582 -29.24 -5.60 15.25
C VAL A 582 -29.26 -6.36 16.58
N THR A 583 -28.13 -6.55 17.23
CA THR A 583 -28.04 -7.19 18.54
C THR A 583 -28.64 -6.36 19.68
N HIS A 584 -28.98 -5.10 19.40
CA HIS A 584 -29.60 -4.16 20.36
C HIS A 584 -31.03 -3.82 20.03
N SER A 585 -31.56 -4.33 18.91
CA SER A 585 -32.94 -4.13 18.57
C SER A 585 -33.87 -4.66 19.68
N ARG A 586 -34.80 -3.82 20.14
CA ARG A 586 -35.87 -4.22 21.07
C ARG A 586 -37.06 -4.81 20.32
N HIS A 587 -37.10 -4.64 19.01
CA HIS A 587 -38.19 -5.01 18.12
C HIS A 587 -37.76 -6.01 17.07
N ASN A 588 -38.72 -6.68 16.46
CA ASN A 588 -38.47 -7.63 15.39
C ASN A 588 -37.89 -6.96 14.16
N LEU A 589 -36.88 -7.57 13.57
CA LEU A 589 -36.28 -7.13 12.34
C LEU A 589 -37.02 -7.68 11.14
N ILE A 590 -37.23 -6.82 10.17
CA ILE A 590 -37.95 -7.13 8.95
C ILE A 590 -37.24 -6.49 7.76
N LYS A 591 -37.29 -7.13 6.60
CA LYS A 591 -36.73 -6.50 5.39
C LYS A 591 -37.58 -5.31 4.98
N LEU A 592 -36.94 -4.23 4.53
CA LEU A 592 -37.61 -3.02 4.11
C LEU A 592 -38.70 -3.30 3.06
N LYS A 593 -38.43 -4.19 2.11
CA LYS A 593 -39.40 -4.61 1.09
C LYS A 593 -40.66 -5.30 1.63
N ASP A 594 -40.61 -5.80 2.85
CA ASP A 594 -41.78 -6.46 3.46
C ASP A 594 -42.76 -5.42 4.09
N LEU A 595 -42.28 -4.18 4.32
CA LEU A 595 -43.11 -3.06 4.78
C LEU A 595 -43.44 -2.07 3.68
N PHE A 596 -42.56 -1.86 2.72
CA PHE A 596 -42.67 -0.83 1.68
C PHE A 596 -42.54 -1.41 0.27
N THR A 597 -43.29 -0.78 -0.66
CA THR A 597 -42.98 -0.85 -2.10
C THR A 597 -42.01 0.29 -2.44
N LEU A 598 -41.14 0.06 -3.39
CA LEU A 598 -40.15 1.04 -3.87
C LEU A 598 -40.37 1.31 -5.35
N GLU A 599 -40.64 2.57 -5.71
CA GLU A 599 -40.72 3.01 -7.09
C GLU A 599 -39.70 4.10 -7.34
N LYS A 600 -39.06 4.07 -8.52
CA LYS A 600 -38.01 5.05 -8.82
C LYS A 600 -38.66 6.36 -9.27
N GLY A 601 -38.23 7.50 -8.73
CA GLY A 601 -38.64 8.79 -9.19
C GLY A 601 -38.33 9.03 -10.68
N SER A 602 -39.16 9.76 -11.37
CA SER A 602 -39.16 9.88 -12.82
C SER A 602 -38.40 11.10 -13.35
N LEU A 603 -38.36 12.22 -12.59
CA LEU A 603 -37.93 13.51 -13.09
C LEU A 603 -36.45 13.78 -12.80
N ALA A 604 -35.72 14.23 -13.82
CA ALA A 604 -34.34 14.68 -13.63
C ALA A 604 -34.29 15.98 -12.81
N SER A 605 -33.35 16.14 -11.89
CA SER A 605 -33.23 17.29 -10.97
C SER A 605 -33.10 18.66 -11.69
N THR A 606 -32.74 18.62 -12.97
CA THR A 606 -32.59 19.80 -13.85
C THR A 606 -33.90 20.23 -14.50
N ASN A 607 -34.95 19.40 -14.48
CA ASN A 607 -36.22 19.63 -15.16
C ASN A 607 -37.22 20.24 -14.18
N GLU A 608 -36.98 21.48 -13.81
CA GLU A 608 -37.85 22.30 -12.96
C GLU A 608 -38.79 23.16 -13.80
N SER A 609 -40.04 23.30 -13.36
CA SER A 609 -41.01 24.23 -13.90
C SER A 609 -41.37 25.23 -12.81
N PRO A 610 -40.77 26.43 -12.74
CA PRO A 610 -40.94 27.36 -11.63
C PRO A 610 -42.42 27.75 -11.38
N ASP A 611 -43.22 27.80 -12.43
CA ASP A 611 -44.65 28.12 -12.39
C ASP A 611 -45.58 26.89 -12.27
N GLY A 612 -44.94 25.69 -12.11
CA GLY A 612 -45.66 24.43 -12.02
C GLY A 612 -46.58 24.33 -10.81
N LYS A 613 -47.68 23.60 -10.96
CA LYS A 613 -48.72 23.46 -9.93
C LYS A 613 -48.38 22.39 -8.88
N PHE A 614 -47.58 21.42 -9.25
CA PHE A 614 -47.28 20.24 -8.40
C PHE A 614 -45.94 20.36 -7.71
N THR A 615 -45.82 19.67 -6.60
CA THR A 615 -44.56 19.59 -5.85
C THR A 615 -43.58 18.67 -6.56
N PHE A 616 -42.37 19.15 -6.80
CA PHE A 616 -41.23 18.35 -7.24
C PHE A 616 -40.28 18.09 -6.07
N VAL A 617 -40.28 16.87 -5.57
CA VAL A 617 -39.44 16.46 -4.43
C VAL A 617 -38.07 16.03 -4.94
N THR A 618 -37.07 16.83 -4.62
CA THR A 618 -35.66 16.55 -4.96
C THR A 618 -35.00 15.71 -3.88
N ALA A 619 -33.73 15.33 -4.10
CA ALA A 619 -32.93 14.64 -3.08
C ALA A 619 -32.48 15.57 -1.92
N SER A 620 -32.57 16.90 -2.10
CA SER A 620 -32.25 17.92 -1.09
C SER A 620 -33.54 18.42 -0.38
N ASP A 621 -33.37 19.29 0.64
CA ASP A 621 -34.50 19.92 1.33
C ASP A 621 -35.22 20.96 0.45
N ASP A 622 -34.57 21.45 -0.61
CA ASP A 622 -35.13 22.44 -1.51
C ASP A 622 -36.03 21.75 -2.54
N TRP A 623 -37.32 21.70 -2.21
CA TRP A 623 -38.33 21.21 -3.12
C TRP A 623 -38.60 22.24 -4.23
N LYS A 624 -38.87 21.72 -5.41
CA LYS A 624 -39.12 22.49 -6.62
C LYS A 624 -40.58 22.38 -7.08
N LYS A 625 -40.89 22.91 -8.24
CA LYS A 625 -42.18 22.83 -8.88
C LYS A 625 -42.13 22.03 -10.18
N SER A 626 -43.28 21.43 -10.56
CA SER A 626 -43.49 20.68 -11.79
C SER A 626 -44.83 20.93 -12.39
N ASP A 627 -44.97 20.82 -13.71
CA ASP A 627 -46.24 20.94 -14.43
C ASP A 627 -47.10 19.69 -14.34
N TYR A 628 -46.52 18.56 -13.92
CA TYR A 628 -47.25 17.30 -13.76
C TYR A 628 -46.87 16.60 -12.45
N ALA A 629 -47.75 15.71 -12.02
CA ALA A 629 -47.50 14.76 -10.95
C ALA A 629 -47.75 13.34 -11.47
N ASP A 630 -46.90 12.40 -11.07
CA ASP A 630 -47.03 10.96 -11.37
C ASP A 630 -47.20 10.13 -10.10
N GLU A 631 -47.11 10.78 -8.95
CA GLU A 631 -47.21 10.15 -7.63
C GLU A 631 -48.28 10.85 -6.78
N LYS A 632 -48.88 10.06 -5.87
CA LYS A 632 -49.84 10.57 -4.87
C LYS A 632 -49.48 10.03 -3.49
N GLY A 633 -49.33 10.98 -2.53
CA GLY A 633 -49.04 10.66 -1.13
C GLY A 633 -50.26 10.23 -0.31
N PRO A 634 -50.05 9.83 0.95
CA PRO A 634 -48.78 9.97 1.68
C PRO A 634 -47.70 8.95 1.28
N ALA A 635 -46.49 9.43 1.13
CA ALA A 635 -45.32 8.60 0.77
C ALA A 635 -44.02 9.12 1.42
N LEU A 636 -42.96 8.30 1.42
CA LEU A 636 -41.61 8.76 1.74
C LEU A 636 -40.82 8.85 0.45
N VAL A 637 -40.11 9.95 0.23
CA VAL A 637 -39.12 10.10 -0.85
C VAL A 637 -37.74 9.93 -0.26
N TYR A 638 -37.07 8.86 -0.68
CA TYR A 638 -35.79 8.41 -0.11
C TYR A 638 -34.66 8.64 -1.12
N ALA A 639 -33.69 9.49 -0.76
CA ALA A 639 -32.58 9.87 -1.63
C ALA A 639 -31.53 8.75 -1.74
N THR A 640 -31.24 8.33 -2.98
CA THR A 640 -30.32 7.21 -3.26
C THR A 640 -29.21 7.53 -4.26
N GLY A 641 -29.13 8.75 -4.77
CA GLY A 641 -28.20 9.12 -5.82
C GLY A 641 -27.48 10.47 -5.68
N ALA A 642 -27.71 11.26 -4.67
CA ALA A 642 -27.08 12.56 -4.44
C ALA A 642 -26.13 12.49 -3.25
N SER A 643 -24.83 12.67 -3.45
CA SER A 643 -23.78 12.40 -2.43
C SER A 643 -24.04 13.08 -1.07
N GLY A 644 -24.42 14.36 -1.04
CA GLY A 644 -24.71 15.07 0.20
C GLY A 644 -26.06 14.73 0.85
N SER A 645 -27.01 14.20 0.06
CA SER A 645 -28.37 13.87 0.49
C SER A 645 -28.63 12.37 0.60
N LEU A 646 -27.65 11.53 0.30
CA LEU A 646 -27.78 10.08 0.28
C LEU A 646 -28.34 9.56 1.63
N GLY A 647 -29.37 8.71 1.55
CA GLY A 647 -30.04 8.17 2.75
C GLY A 647 -31.06 9.11 3.40
N LYS A 648 -31.31 10.29 2.85
CA LYS A 648 -32.30 11.24 3.35
C LYS A 648 -33.70 10.76 3.03
N SER A 649 -34.59 10.78 4.01
CA SER A 649 -36.00 10.48 3.88
C SER A 649 -36.82 11.75 4.02
N GLN A 650 -37.82 11.94 3.19
CA GLN A 650 -38.72 13.10 3.18
C GLN A 650 -40.18 12.62 3.09
N TYR A 651 -41.02 13.04 4.04
CA TYR A 651 -42.44 12.73 4.04
C TYR A 651 -43.19 13.71 3.12
N VAL A 652 -44.04 13.18 2.24
CA VAL A 652 -44.76 13.96 1.24
C VAL A 652 -46.23 13.57 1.25
N GLU A 653 -47.12 14.60 1.20
CA GLU A 653 -48.55 14.48 1.06
C GLU A 653 -49.05 15.12 -0.27
N GLY A 654 -50.20 14.70 -0.75
CA GLY A 654 -50.81 15.25 -1.97
C GLY A 654 -50.21 14.68 -3.27
N GLU A 655 -50.35 15.43 -4.36
CA GLU A 655 -49.83 15.04 -5.68
C GLU A 655 -48.43 15.63 -5.89
N PHE A 656 -47.49 14.79 -6.33
CA PHE A 656 -46.09 15.19 -6.49
C PHE A 656 -45.37 14.39 -7.59
N VAL A 657 -44.19 14.83 -7.96
CA VAL A 657 -43.23 14.07 -8.76
C VAL A 657 -41.91 13.96 -7.96
N ALA A 658 -41.26 12.83 -8.02
CA ALA A 658 -39.98 12.62 -7.34
C ALA A 658 -38.77 12.62 -8.30
N SER A 659 -37.63 13.09 -7.80
CA SER A 659 -36.39 13.07 -8.56
C SER A 659 -35.94 11.63 -8.87
N ASN A 660 -35.40 11.43 -10.07
CA ASN A 660 -34.80 10.16 -10.49
C ASN A 660 -33.57 9.73 -9.63
N LEU A 661 -33.12 10.60 -8.71
CA LEU A 661 -32.12 10.31 -7.68
C LEU A 661 -32.73 9.74 -6.40
N CYS A 662 -34.04 9.52 -6.36
CA CYS A 662 -34.79 9.04 -5.21
C CYS A 662 -35.62 7.79 -5.53
N TYR A 663 -36.00 7.05 -4.49
CA TYR A 663 -37.08 6.08 -4.52
C TYR A 663 -38.29 6.63 -3.72
N VAL A 664 -39.48 6.39 -4.24
CA VAL A 664 -40.74 6.63 -3.54
C VAL A 664 -41.09 5.34 -2.79
N LEU A 665 -41.20 5.42 -1.46
CA LEU A 665 -41.57 4.34 -0.59
C LEU A 665 -43.04 4.50 -0.17
N LYS A 666 -43.86 3.52 -0.52
CA LYS A 666 -45.26 3.46 -0.12
C LYS A 666 -45.49 2.25 0.78
N PRO A 667 -46.40 2.34 1.79
CA PRO A 667 -46.73 1.22 2.63
C PRO A 667 -47.26 0.03 1.82
N ARG A 668 -46.86 -1.18 2.18
CA ARG A 668 -47.61 -2.35 1.74
C ARG A 668 -48.88 -2.45 2.57
N ASN A 669 -49.99 -2.75 1.93
CA ASN A 669 -51.25 -3.02 2.61
C ASN A 669 -51.15 -4.37 3.33
N ASN A 670 -50.57 -4.36 4.53
CA ASN A 670 -50.45 -5.54 5.35
C ASN A 670 -51.14 -5.26 6.69
N GLU A 671 -52.33 -5.84 6.91
CA GLU A 671 -53.10 -5.66 8.11
C GLU A 671 -52.35 -6.12 9.38
N ASP A 672 -51.46 -7.10 9.27
CA ASP A 672 -50.66 -7.59 10.40
C ASP A 672 -49.50 -6.66 10.76
N LYS A 673 -49.12 -5.72 9.89
CA LYS A 673 -47.99 -4.83 10.08
C LYS A 673 -48.29 -3.41 9.60
N PRO A 674 -49.25 -2.74 10.25
CA PRO A 674 -49.56 -1.36 9.90
C PRO A 674 -48.37 -0.44 10.22
N ILE A 675 -48.16 0.59 9.38
CA ILE A 675 -47.06 1.54 9.52
C ILE A 675 -47.52 2.99 9.47
N ASN A 676 -46.93 3.81 10.33
CA ASN A 676 -47.08 5.25 10.31
C ASN A 676 -45.89 5.87 9.56
N LEU A 677 -46.15 6.48 8.39
CA LEU A 677 -45.07 7.04 7.54
C LEU A 677 -44.34 8.21 8.21
N LYS A 678 -45.01 9.02 9.04
CA LYS A 678 -44.34 10.11 9.77
C LYS A 678 -43.35 9.57 10.78
N PHE A 679 -43.67 8.46 11.44
CA PHE A 679 -42.73 7.75 12.32
C PHE A 679 -41.52 7.22 11.54
N TYR A 680 -41.74 6.50 10.44
CA TYR A 680 -40.66 5.92 9.65
C TYR A 680 -39.80 6.97 8.95
N ASN A 681 -40.33 8.15 8.64
CA ASN A 681 -39.51 9.28 8.17
C ASN A 681 -38.45 9.67 9.20
N TRP A 682 -38.80 9.79 10.47
CA TRP A 682 -37.86 10.08 11.55
C TRP A 682 -36.96 8.90 11.90
N TYR A 683 -37.49 7.68 11.82
CA TYR A 683 -36.71 6.47 12.00
C TYR A 683 -35.59 6.39 10.96
N PHE A 684 -35.88 6.60 9.68
CA PHE A 684 -34.86 6.64 8.63
C PHE A 684 -33.87 7.78 8.80
N SER A 685 -34.29 8.91 9.31
CA SER A 685 -33.39 10.02 9.65
C SER A 685 -32.43 9.64 10.77
N ALA A 686 -32.93 8.94 11.79
CA ALA A 686 -32.11 8.48 12.92
C ALA A 686 -31.06 7.42 12.53
N ILE A 687 -31.41 6.51 11.61
CA ILE A 687 -30.50 5.45 11.14
C ILE A 687 -29.84 5.78 9.79
N ARG A 688 -29.92 7.04 9.33
CA ARG A 688 -29.41 7.48 8.03
C ARG A 688 -27.94 7.13 7.83
N ASP A 689 -27.10 7.48 8.79
CA ASP A 689 -25.66 7.24 8.71
C ASP A 689 -25.35 5.75 8.69
N GLN A 690 -26.13 4.95 9.42
CA GLN A 690 -26.00 3.49 9.40
C GLN A 690 -26.34 2.91 8.03
N ILE A 691 -27.48 3.32 7.42
CA ILE A 691 -27.86 2.86 6.08
C ILE A 691 -26.84 3.33 5.03
N PHE A 692 -26.36 4.56 5.16
CA PHE A 692 -25.32 5.10 4.30
C PHE A 692 -24.05 4.25 4.38
N ASP A 693 -23.58 4.00 5.58
CA ASP A 693 -22.37 3.21 5.82
C ASP A 693 -22.51 1.75 5.34
N ASP A 694 -23.70 1.18 5.46
CA ASP A 694 -23.96 -0.21 5.12
C ASP A 694 -24.19 -0.42 3.61
N LEU A 695 -24.85 0.51 2.92
CA LEU A 695 -25.37 0.29 1.57
C LEU A 695 -24.77 1.18 0.50
N ALA A 696 -24.12 2.30 0.86
CA ALA A 696 -23.55 3.20 -0.15
C ALA A 696 -22.47 2.46 -0.97
N ASP A 697 -22.58 2.56 -2.30
CA ASP A 697 -21.69 1.89 -3.25
C ASP A 697 -21.34 2.81 -4.42
N GLY A 698 -20.11 2.73 -4.90
CA GLY A 698 -19.59 3.53 -5.99
C GLY A 698 -18.13 3.92 -5.75
N THR A 699 -17.42 4.30 -6.82
CA THR A 699 -16.01 4.70 -6.76
C THR A 699 -15.79 6.21 -6.90
N SER A 700 -16.66 6.90 -7.63
CA SER A 700 -16.63 8.35 -7.82
C SER A 700 -17.93 9.01 -7.35
N LYS A 701 -19.04 8.31 -7.48
CA LYS A 701 -20.38 8.77 -7.04
C LYS A 701 -21.03 7.65 -6.25
N LEU A 702 -21.29 7.89 -4.97
CA LEU A 702 -21.96 6.93 -4.12
C LEU A 702 -23.47 6.88 -4.43
N THR A 703 -24.01 5.66 -4.47
CA THR A 703 -25.43 5.39 -4.67
C THR A 703 -25.89 4.23 -3.79
N ILE A 704 -27.17 4.20 -3.45
CA ILE A 704 -27.83 3.04 -2.81
C ILE A 704 -28.69 2.36 -3.87
N THR A 705 -28.44 1.07 -4.15
CA THR A 705 -29.22 0.35 -5.15
C THR A 705 -30.56 -0.09 -4.59
N ARG A 706 -31.57 -0.25 -5.46
CA ARG A 706 -32.90 -0.75 -5.09
C ARG A 706 -32.80 -2.09 -4.34
N GLU A 707 -32.05 -3.03 -4.91
CA GLU A 707 -31.92 -4.38 -4.38
C GLU A 707 -31.30 -4.41 -2.97
N SER A 708 -30.27 -3.57 -2.72
CA SER A 708 -29.65 -3.48 -1.40
C SER A 708 -30.59 -2.85 -0.38
N LEU A 709 -31.33 -1.81 -0.76
CA LEU A 709 -32.29 -1.14 0.13
C LEU A 709 -33.49 -2.04 0.44
N GLU A 710 -34.05 -2.73 -0.56
CA GLU A 710 -35.18 -3.65 -0.40
C GLU A 710 -34.84 -4.81 0.58
N ASN A 711 -33.61 -5.31 0.55
CA ASN A 711 -33.17 -6.42 1.39
C ASN A 711 -32.55 -5.98 2.74
N TYR A 712 -32.49 -4.67 2.99
CA TYR A 712 -31.97 -4.15 4.26
C TYR A 712 -32.94 -4.44 5.40
N TYR A 713 -32.43 -4.84 6.56
CA TYR A 713 -33.22 -5.11 7.75
C TYR A 713 -33.42 -3.83 8.55
N ILE A 714 -34.70 -3.53 8.86
CA ILE A 714 -35.13 -2.44 9.72
C ILE A 714 -35.97 -2.96 10.86
N GLU A 715 -36.11 -2.19 11.93
CA GLU A 715 -36.99 -2.56 13.05
C GLU A 715 -38.44 -2.30 12.70
N TYR A 716 -39.31 -3.24 13.08
CA TYR A 716 -40.75 -3.06 13.06
C TYR A 716 -41.23 -2.75 14.46
N PHE A 717 -41.80 -1.57 14.66
CA PHE A 717 -42.38 -1.10 15.91
C PHE A 717 -43.89 -1.37 15.89
N PRO A 718 -44.52 -1.76 17.04
CA PRO A 718 -45.97 -1.81 17.15
C PRO A 718 -46.60 -0.48 16.79
N ILE A 719 -47.79 -0.50 16.13
CA ILE A 719 -48.44 0.73 15.65
C ILE A 719 -48.73 1.72 16.77
N GLU A 720 -49.06 1.24 17.96
CA GLU A 720 -49.32 2.05 19.16
C GLU A 720 -48.07 2.85 19.59
N GLU A 721 -46.88 2.30 19.44
CA GLU A 721 -45.62 2.99 19.74
C GLU A 721 -45.31 4.03 18.66
N GLN A 722 -45.55 3.69 17.39
CA GLN A 722 -45.37 4.61 16.26
C GLN A 722 -46.28 5.84 16.42
N ASP A 723 -47.58 5.62 16.66
CA ASP A 723 -48.57 6.68 16.80
C ASP A 723 -48.31 7.55 18.04
N ARG A 724 -47.93 6.93 19.15
CA ARG A 724 -47.52 7.65 20.36
C ARG A 724 -46.36 8.59 20.09
N PHE A 725 -45.31 8.09 19.45
CA PHE A 725 -44.15 8.91 19.09
C PHE A 725 -44.54 10.09 18.20
N VAL A 726 -45.34 9.86 17.17
CA VAL A 726 -45.80 10.91 16.27
C VAL A 726 -46.59 11.96 17.04
N LYS A 727 -47.53 11.53 17.89
CA LYS A 727 -48.37 12.44 18.69
C LYS A 727 -47.52 13.28 19.65
N ASP A 728 -46.62 12.65 20.38
CA ASP A 728 -45.90 13.29 21.46
C ASP A 728 -44.71 14.16 20.99
N HIS A 729 -44.13 13.84 19.83
CA HIS A 729 -42.90 14.47 19.37
C HIS A 729 -43.04 15.15 18.00
N VAL A 730 -43.55 14.45 16.98
CA VAL A 730 -43.60 14.97 15.61
C VAL A 730 -44.54 16.13 15.47
N VAL A 731 -45.75 16.01 16.01
CA VAL A 731 -46.75 17.10 15.98
C VAL A 731 -46.24 18.36 16.70
N ARG A 732 -45.56 18.17 17.82
CA ARG A 732 -44.95 19.29 18.54
C ARG A 732 -43.83 19.94 17.73
N TYR A 733 -42.98 19.13 17.09
CA TYR A 733 -41.92 19.64 16.21
C TYR A 733 -42.48 20.43 15.04
N ASP A 734 -43.52 19.92 14.36
CA ASP A 734 -44.14 20.57 13.23
C ASP A 734 -44.75 21.92 13.64
N ASN A 735 -45.39 22.01 14.80
CA ASN A 735 -45.94 23.28 15.34
C ASN A 735 -44.80 24.28 15.62
N LEU A 736 -43.74 23.88 16.29
CA LEU A 736 -42.58 24.75 16.55
C LEU A 736 -41.94 25.25 15.26
N LYS A 737 -41.82 24.39 14.26
CA LYS A 737 -41.26 24.76 12.95
C LYS A 737 -42.11 25.80 12.26
N LYS A 738 -43.45 25.68 12.36
CA LYS A 738 -44.40 26.67 11.83
C LYS A 738 -44.26 28.01 12.54
N GLU A 739 -44.20 28.02 13.87
CA GLU A 739 -43.97 29.22 14.68
C GLU A 739 -42.68 29.95 14.31
N ILE A 740 -41.58 29.20 14.09
CA ILE A 740 -40.30 29.79 13.65
C ILE A 740 -40.43 30.40 12.28
N GLN A 741 -41.06 29.72 11.32
CA GLN A 741 -41.27 30.27 9.96
C GLN A 741 -42.12 31.55 9.97
N GLU A 742 -43.16 31.59 10.79
CA GLU A 742 -43.99 32.78 10.95
C GLU A 742 -43.21 33.95 11.56
N ALA A 743 -42.37 33.67 12.54
CA ALA A 743 -41.49 34.68 13.16
C ALA A 743 -40.43 35.20 12.16
N GLU A 744 -39.80 34.32 11.39
CA GLU A 744 -38.84 34.70 10.34
C GLU A 744 -39.49 35.58 9.26
N GLN A 745 -40.69 35.21 8.80
CA GLN A 745 -41.47 36.02 7.83
C GLN A 745 -41.83 37.39 8.40
N SER A 746 -42.22 37.46 9.67
CA SER A 746 -42.50 38.74 10.35
C SER A 746 -41.25 39.65 10.40
N LEU A 747 -40.09 39.07 10.79
CA LEU A 747 -38.82 39.81 10.83
C LEU A 747 -38.44 40.37 9.45
N VAL A 748 -38.55 39.53 8.39
CA VAL A 748 -38.28 39.96 7.01
C VAL A 748 -39.24 41.08 6.57
N SER A 749 -40.55 40.94 6.92
CA SER A 749 -41.54 41.95 6.61
C SER A 749 -41.27 43.29 7.33
N GLU A 750 -40.85 43.24 8.62
CA GLU A 750 -40.48 44.43 9.37
C GLU A 750 -39.26 45.13 8.77
N ILE A 751 -38.22 44.38 8.40
CA ILE A 751 -37.05 44.94 7.72
C ILE A 751 -37.40 45.55 6.37
N ASN A 752 -38.24 44.89 5.57
CA ASN A 752 -38.69 45.43 4.29
C ASN A 752 -39.52 46.73 4.43
N ASN A 753 -40.21 46.91 5.57
CA ASN A 753 -40.94 48.17 5.89
C ASN A 753 -39.99 49.30 6.35
N LEU A 754 -38.75 48.96 6.75
CA LEU A 754 -37.73 49.94 7.17
C LEU A 754 -36.85 50.37 5.99
N ILE A 755 -36.75 49.60 4.95
CA ILE A 755 -36.03 49.91 3.70
C ILE A 755 -36.94 50.69 2.75
#